data_befed37cfc88b58d457ab6aa597c1c7a
#
_entry.id   befed37cfc88b58d457ab6aa597c1c7a
#
_cell.length_a   1.000
_cell.length_b   1.000
_cell.length_c   1.000
_cell.angle_alpha   90.00
_cell.angle_beta   90.00
_cell.angle_gamma   90.00
#
_symmetry.space_group_name_H-M   'P 1'
#
loop_
_entity.id
_entity.type
_entity.pdbx_description
1 polymer ?
#
loop_
_entity_poly.entity_id
_entity_poly.type
_entity_poly.pdbx_seq_one_letter_code
_entity_poly.pdbx_strand_id
1 'polypeptide(L)'
;MAQSSGLVQRLKWLSGTDAALVYLGPSMAAVQVFLLSFTAGDLGQLAGRRAMSATLVHALTRGLPVTLTHTAGSSEIEGVDVRFAKLRVDAIEITQSIQNLTQTVPLVALKPTTVRVYLSSALATATTVRGTLAISRGSQTRFVTSLNSVVVDPAAFGQVNTLRRDVGKSLNFLLPVDMTTSGALDIQLSSLTETTTNQSVTFGPPGIIDTVSFTPAPPMRLALVSFTYQQGTPPETFIPTATDVGFLLSWLRRAYPVAQVVASQQVVTANPAVPFDCGQINAQLAAIRALDVAGGVDGRTHYYGLVSDGGFFMRGCSAVPVNAPDPAAVGSGPAGPASWGWDFDGSYADWYGGHEIGHSYGRKHPGFCGESHDDPAYPFTAGQLASADGSFAGFDVGDVVWGLPMRAMPGVEWHDVMTYCNQEWLSSYTYGGIRARLAAEDALGPSGGAGRPDERFPEGFEAGAAPEAAPQPKTLISVVAQVNLTRSTGRIAYVNPLARGTVTPDTGGPVTIRALNPDQKVTAAYRVDVKPLSDLEDGDAEAIVDVILAVDPGTATLELDVNDRLADTYRRPPMARAQAAGPSEIHIERVGETGLELTWEASGGLYNVQISSDRGRTWRTVAVGLTEPRATIHPDNLPANGPVLFRVTATDGFTASETTVEWSP
;
A
#
# COMPACT_ATOMS: atom_id res chain seq x y z
N MET A 1 35.39 49.14 -7.76
CA MET A 1 35.48 48.04 -6.78
C MET A 1 34.71 46.87 -7.32
N ALA A 2 35.23 45.63 -7.19
CA ALA A 2 34.55 44.41 -7.51
C ALA A 2 33.90 43.85 -6.23
N GLN A 3 32.87 42.99 -6.39
CA GLN A 3 32.23 42.33 -5.28
C GLN A 3 32.19 40.82 -5.54
N SER A 4 32.46 40.03 -4.50
CA SER A 4 32.34 38.58 -4.49
C SER A 4 31.46 38.16 -3.32
N SER A 5 30.45 37.37 -3.59
CA SER A 5 29.47 36.94 -2.56
C SER A 5 29.47 35.41 -2.40
N GLY A 6 29.28 34.96 -1.19
CA GLY A 6 29.22 33.53 -0.87
C GLY A 6 29.25 33.25 0.62
N LEU A 7 29.34 31.97 0.97
CA LEU A 7 29.55 31.52 2.35
C LEU A 7 31.04 31.51 2.68
N VAL A 8 31.41 31.91 3.88
CA VAL A 8 32.77 31.73 4.38
C VAL A 8 32.91 30.25 4.80
N GLN A 9 33.70 29.49 4.02
CA GLN A 9 33.92 28.05 4.28
C GLN A 9 35.04 27.84 5.28
N ARG A 10 36.02 28.75 5.33
CA ARG A 10 37.19 28.69 6.21
C ARG A 10 37.82 30.07 6.38
N LEU A 11 38.33 30.33 7.60
CA LEU A 11 39.29 31.37 7.90
C LEU A 11 40.60 30.72 8.33
N LYS A 12 41.72 31.08 7.68
CA LYS A 12 43.06 30.57 8.01
C LYS A 12 43.99 31.74 8.30
N TRP A 13 44.37 31.89 9.56
CA TRP A 13 45.39 32.83 9.98
C TRP A 13 46.77 32.39 9.47
N LEU A 14 47.49 33.30 8.89
CA LEU A 14 48.84 33.05 8.38
C LEU A 14 49.86 33.29 9.50
N SER A 15 50.53 32.22 9.92
CA SER A 15 51.55 32.28 10.96
C SER A 15 52.72 33.20 10.52
N GLY A 16 53.11 34.14 11.41
CA GLY A 16 54.19 35.07 11.13
C GLY A 16 53.85 36.26 10.24
N THR A 17 52.55 36.41 9.91
CA THR A 17 52.07 37.55 9.13
C THR A 17 50.83 38.20 9.78
N ASP A 18 50.62 39.49 9.57
CA ASP A 18 49.39 40.16 9.98
C ASP A 18 48.31 40.01 8.90
N ALA A 19 47.94 38.75 8.61
CA ALA A 19 46.95 38.47 7.56
C ALA A 19 46.17 37.14 7.82
N ALA A 20 44.97 37.07 7.22
CA ALA A 20 44.16 35.86 7.18
C ALA A 20 43.67 35.59 5.76
N LEU A 21 43.60 34.31 5.39
CA LEU A 21 42.96 33.86 4.16
C LEU A 21 41.46 33.56 4.44
N VAL A 22 40.61 34.09 3.58
CA VAL A 22 39.15 33.90 3.59
C VAL A 22 38.78 33.05 2.40
N TYR A 23 38.25 31.87 2.67
CA TYR A 23 37.76 30.91 1.66
C TYR A 23 36.26 31.14 1.48
N LEU A 24 35.85 31.70 0.34
CA LEU A 24 34.48 32.08 0.02
C LEU A 24 33.95 31.22 -1.11
N GLY A 25 32.80 30.57 -0.91
CA GLY A 25 32.18 29.73 -1.94
C GLY A 25 31.05 28.87 -1.43
N PRO A 26 30.38 28.08 -2.29
CA PRO A 26 29.30 27.18 -1.91
C PRO A 26 29.78 25.96 -1.11
N SER A 27 31.04 25.50 -1.31
CA SER A 27 31.65 24.39 -0.58
C SER A 27 33.19 24.55 -0.58
N MET A 28 33.89 23.75 0.25
CA MET A 28 35.37 23.76 0.25
C MET A 28 35.98 23.28 -1.07
N ALA A 29 35.25 22.56 -1.90
CA ALA A 29 35.69 22.13 -3.23
C ALA A 29 35.57 23.25 -4.30
N ALA A 30 34.77 24.27 -4.03
CA ALA A 30 34.50 25.38 -4.96
C ALA A 30 34.59 26.73 -4.23
N VAL A 31 35.80 27.15 -3.91
CA VAL A 31 36.08 28.40 -3.20
C VAL A 31 36.96 29.34 -4.00
N GLN A 32 36.70 30.61 -3.84
CA GLN A 32 37.66 31.68 -4.13
C GLN A 32 38.39 32.07 -2.84
N VAL A 33 39.67 32.42 -2.93
CA VAL A 33 40.47 32.74 -1.75
C VAL A 33 40.80 34.24 -1.79
N PHE A 34 40.46 34.91 -0.70
CA PHE A 34 40.71 36.34 -0.50
C PHE A 34 41.68 36.54 0.67
N LEU A 35 42.38 37.65 0.69
CA LEU A 35 43.34 38.06 1.71
C LEU A 35 42.72 39.19 2.56
N LEU A 36 42.63 39.00 3.86
CA LEU A 36 42.39 40.09 4.82
C LEU A 36 43.72 40.44 5.48
N SER A 37 44.32 41.57 5.03
CA SER A 37 45.56 42.09 5.61
C SER A 37 45.26 42.99 6.81
N PHE A 38 46.05 42.88 7.88
CA PHE A 38 46.01 43.76 9.05
C PHE A 38 47.12 44.80 9.02
N THR A 39 47.93 44.82 7.96
CA THR A 39 48.92 45.86 7.75
C THR A 39 48.18 47.16 7.39
N ALA A 40 48.18 48.12 8.25
CA ALA A 40 47.43 49.37 8.09
C ALA A 40 48.34 50.58 8.34
N GLY A 41 48.12 51.64 7.59
CA GLY A 41 48.88 52.90 7.71
C GLY A 41 48.53 53.72 8.94
N ASP A 42 47.37 53.45 9.56
CA ASP A 42 46.94 54.13 10.79
C ASP A 42 46.04 53.22 11.67
N LEU A 43 45.77 53.69 12.90
CA LEU A 43 44.99 52.97 13.88
C LEU A 43 43.51 52.82 13.50
N GLY A 44 42.96 53.74 12.73
CA GLY A 44 41.58 53.68 12.25
C GLY A 44 41.38 52.56 11.21
N GLN A 45 42.30 52.45 10.26
CA GLN A 45 42.31 51.36 9.28
C GLN A 45 42.49 50.01 9.95
N LEU A 46 43.37 49.91 10.96
CA LEU A 46 43.55 48.66 11.74
C LEU A 46 42.28 48.27 12.49
N ALA A 47 41.58 49.23 13.11
CA ALA A 47 40.31 49.00 13.77
C ALA A 47 39.25 48.50 12.79
N GLY A 48 39.16 49.06 11.59
CA GLY A 48 38.28 48.60 10.51
C GLY A 48 38.58 47.18 10.06
N ARG A 49 39.86 46.81 9.87
CA ARG A 49 40.29 45.46 9.49
C ARG A 49 39.98 44.41 10.58
N ARG A 50 40.12 44.76 11.86
CA ARG A 50 39.72 43.92 13.00
C ARG A 50 38.20 43.73 13.05
N ALA A 51 37.41 44.75 12.79
CA ALA A 51 35.97 44.67 12.67
C ALA A 51 35.54 43.74 11.54
N MET A 52 36.16 43.85 10.35
CA MET A 52 35.94 42.91 9.23
C MET A 52 36.25 41.46 9.61
N SER A 53 37.36 41.23 10.33
CA SER A 53 37.73 39.89 10.81
C SER A 53 36.68 39.32 11.78
N ALA A 54 36.22 40.10 12.76
CA ALA A 54 35.18 39.69 13.69
C ALA A 54 33.87 39.36 12.94
N THR A 55 33.52 40.15 11.96
CA THR A 55 32.35 39.93 11.09
C THR A 55 32.47 38.64 10.30
N LEU A 56 33.64 38.32 9.75
CA LEU A 56 33.89 37.08 9.01
C LEU A 56 33.88 35.86 9.91
N VAL A 57 34.41 35.94 11.13
CA VAL A 57 34.33 34.90 12.16
C VAL A 57 32.87 34.64 12.51
N HIS A 58 32.10 35.70 12.74
CA HIS A 58 30.67 35.58 13.02
C HIS A 58 29.91 34.93 11.86
N ALA A 59 30.18 35.37 10.63
CA ALA A 59 29.57 34.81 9.43
C ALA A 59 29.91 33.32 9.27
N LEU A 60 31.18 32.91 9.47
CA LEU A 60 31.61 31.52 9.41
C LEU A 60 30.89 30.66 10.48
N THR A 61 30.85 31.16 11.73
CA THR A 61 30.25 30.44 12.85
C THR A 61 28.73 30.23 12.69
N ARG A 62 28.08 31.19 12.00
CA ARG A 62 26.62 31.18 11.81
C ARG A 62 26.20 30.76 10.40
N GLY A 63 27.14 30.43 9.51
CA GLY A 63 26.84 30.09 8.13
C GLY A 63 26.16 31.22 7.34
N LEU A 64 26.53 32.48 7.63
CA LEU A 64 25.91 33.65 6.98
C LEU A 64 26.62 33.97 5.67
N PRO A 65 25.89 34.34 4.61
CA PRO A 65 26.48 34.80 3.38
C PRO A 65 27.12 36.19 3.57
N VAL A 66 28.29 36.37 2.98
CA VAL A 66 29.01 37.65 2.99
C VAL A 66 29.18 38.15 1.58
N THR A 67 29.28 39.48 1.45
CA THR A 67 29.77 40.15 0.23
C THR A 67 31.10 40.81 0.57
N LEU A 68 32.17 40.36 -0.09
CA LEU A 68 33.48 40.95 0.02
C LEU A 68 33.63 42.00 -1.08
N THR A 69 34.04 43.19 -0.69
CA THR A 69 34.43 44.26 -1.62
C THR A 69 35.94 44.23 -1.77
N HIS A 70 36.44 44.27 -3.00
CA HIS A 70 37.85 44.24 -3.34
C HIS A 70 38.11 45.03 -4.64
N THR A 71 39.35 45.42 -4.91
CA THR A 71 39.72 45.98 -6.20
C THR A 71 39.62 44.90 -7.29
N ALA A 72 39.17 45.25 -8.49
CA ALA A 72 39.10 44.33 -9.61
C ALA A 72 40.50 43.77 -9.93
N GLY A 73 40.59 42.41 -9.94
CA GLY A 73 41.87 41.69 -10.11
C GLY A 73 42.70 41.52 -8.83
N SER A 74 42.27 42.10 -7.70
CA SER A 74 42.89 41.90 -6.38
C SER A 74 42.10 40.90 -5.55
N SER A 75 42.82 40.12 -4.74
CA SER A 75 42.22 39.26 -3.72
C SER A 75 42.15 39.93 -2.34
N GLU A 76 42.67 41.17 -2.20
CA GLU A 76 42.66 41.85 -0.92
C GLU A 76 41.29 42.44 -0.59
N ILE A 77 40.79 42.14 0.60
CA ILE A 77 39.48 42.58 1.09
C ILE A 77 39.54 44.00 1.56
N GLU A 78 38.71 44.86 0.98
CA GLU A 78 38.53 46.26 1.33
C GLU A 78 37.28 46.53 2.15
N GLY A 79 36.28 45.64 2.04
CA GLY A 79 35.02 45.70 2.77
C GLY A 79 34.38 44.33 2.95
N VAL A 80 33.67 44.20 4.05
CA VAL A 80 32.86 42.99 4.37
C VAL A 80 31.46 43.46 4.70
N ASP A 81 30.51 43.05 3.91
CA ASP A 81 29.08 43.20 4.20
C ASP A 81 28.48 41.85 4.49
N VAL A 82 27.86 41.70 5.67
CA VAL A 82 27.14 40.51 6.07
C VAL A 82 25.65 40.79 5.91
N ARG A 83 25.06 40.19 4.94
CA ARG A 83 23.60 40.21 4.85
C ARG A 83 23.06 39.26 5.89
N PHE A 84 22.60 39.78 7.00
CA PHE A 84 21.84 38.98 7.97
C PHE A 84 20.59 38.49 7.28
N ALA A 85 20.59 37.21 6.90
CA ALA A 85 19.35 36.55 6.57
C ALA A 85 18.45 36.63 7.80
N LYS A 86 17.27 37.23 7.67
CA LYS A 86 16.30 37.31 8.79
C LYS A 86 15.85 35.94 9.23
N LEU A 87 15.73 35.00 8.30
CA LEU A 87 15.33 33.64 8.51
C LEU A 87 16.38 32.66 7.98
N ARG A 88 16.38 31.46 8.54
CA ARG A 88 17.23 30.36 8.11
C ARG A 88 16.37 29.17 7.72
N VAL A 89 16.75 28.48 6.64
CA VAL A 89 16.23 27.16 6.29
C VAL A 89 17.04 26.12 7.06
N ASP A 90 16.41 25.41 8.00
CA ASP A 90 17.07 24.40 8.82
C ASP A 90 17.03 23.03 8.16
N ALA A 91 15.94 22.69 7.47
CA ALA A 91 15.80 21.45 6.69
C ALA A 91 14.68 21.58 5.64
N ILE A 92 14.79 20.75 4.62
CA ILE A 92 13.72 20.47 3.65
C ILE A 92 13.45 18.96 3.74
N GLU A 93 12.22 18.58 3.92
CA GLU A 93 11.77 17.18 3.98
C GLU A 93 10.79 16.93 2.84
N ILE A 94 11.06 15.92 2.01
CA ILE A 94 10.20 15.51 0.90
C ILE A 94 9.57 14.17 1.27
N THR A 95 8.26 14.15 1.51
CA THR A 95 7.59 12.99 2.07
C THR A 95 6.30 12.63 1.32
N GLN A 96 5.96 11.35 1.35
CA GLN A 96 4.74 10.79 0.76
C GLN A 96 3.91 10.00 1.77
N SER A 97 4.53 9.50 2.83
CA SER A 97 3.92 8.70 3.89
C SER A 97 4.83 8.68 5.12
N ILE A 98 6.07 8.26 4.97
CA ILE A 98 7.08 8.18 6.03
C ILE A 98 8.42 8.65 5.44
N GLN A 99 9.20 9.42 6.20
CA GLN A 99 10.50 9.88 5.73
C GLN A 99 11.43 10.23 6.89
N ASN A 100 12.72 10.34 6.60
CA ASN A 100 13.72 10.97 7.45
C ASN A 100 14.35 12.19 6.76
N LEU A 101 15.08 13.01 7.51
CA LEU A 101 15.69 14.23 6.96
C LEU A 101 16.83 13.96 5.96
N THR A 102 17.33 12.72 5.88
CA THR A 102 18.34 12.30 4.91
C THR A 102 17.76 11.64 3.68
N GLN A 103 16.43 11.67 3.52
CA GLN A 103 15.67 11.20 2.34
C GLN A 103 15.94 9.73 1.98
N THR A 104 16.03 8.83 2.97
CA THR A 104 16.36 7.42 2.73
C THR A 104 15.19 6.55 2.29
N VAL A 105 13.93 6.97 2.53
CA VAL A 105 12.77 6.25 2.05
C VAL A 105 12.53 6.58 0.58
N PRO A 106 12.52 5.57 -0.31
CA PRO A 106 12.35 5.82 -1.75
C PRO A 106 11.02 6.48 -2.08
N LEU A 107 11.06 7.55 -2.88
CA LEU A 107 9.86 8.23 -3.35
C LEU A 107 9.27 7.50 -4.56
N VAL A 108 7.95 7.32 -4.52
CA VAL A 108 7.17 6.69 -5.58
C VAL A 108 6.75 7.74 -6.61
N ALA A 109 7.02 7.48 -7.89
CA ALA A 109 6.60 8.36 -8.97
C ALA A 109 5.07 8.48 -9.03
N LEU A 110 4.59 9.70 -9.31
CA LEU A 110 3.16 10.06 -9.42
C LEU A 110 2.35 9.93 -8.12
N LYS A 111 2.95 9.54 -7.00
CA LYS A 111 2.30 9.55 -5.69
C LYS A 111 2.24 11.00 -5.16
N PRO A 112 1.13 11.42 -4.52
CA PRO A 112 1.06 12.71 -3.84
C PRO A 112 2.25 12.93 -2.92
N THR A 113 2.93 14.07 -3.10
CA THR A 113 4.20 14.36 -2.43
C THR A 113 4.15 15.74 -1.81
N THR A 114 4.44 15.81 -0.52
CA THR A 114 4.54 17.06 0.22
C THR A 114 6.01 17.40 0.48
N VAL A 115 6.36 18.67 0.23
CA VAL A 115 7.63 19.25 0.68
C VAL A 115 7.34 20.06 1.93
N ARG A 116 8.09 19.79 3.00
CA ARG A 116 8.02 20.52 4.26
C ARG A 116 9.32 21.30 4.46
N VAL A 117 9.21 22.62 4.60
CA VAL A 117 10.37 23.49 4.83
C VAL A 117 10.33 23.99 6.27
N TYR A 118 11.38 23.72 7.00
CA TYR A 118 11.54 24.10 8.42
C TYR A 118 12.42 25.35 8.49
N LEU A 119 11.92 26.34 9.22
CA LEU A 119 12.54 27.65 9.33
C LEU A 119 12.85 27.99 10.77
N SER A 120 13.96 28.68 11.00
CA SER A 120 14.26 29.36 12.24
C SER A 120 14.53 30.84 12.02
N SER A 121 14.43 31.64 13.08
CA SER A 121 14.59 33.09 13.02
C SER A 121 15.87 33.53 13.72
N ALA A 122 16.63 34.41 13.07
CA ALA A 122 17.71 35.15 13.72
C ALA A 122 17.22 36.47 14.37
N LEU A 123 15.93 36.80 14.21
CA LEU A 123 15.31 37.99 14.79
C LEU A 123 14.91 37.74 16.25
N ALA A 124 14.77 38.83 17.01
CA ALA A 124 14.28 38.78 18.38
C ALA A 124 12.76 38.59 18.49
N THR A 125 12.03 38.77 17.40
CA THR A 125 10.57 38.70 17.32
C THR A 125 10.13 37.64 16.32
N ALA A 126 9.02 36.96 16.61
CA ALA A 126 8.41 36.02 15.70
C ALA A 126 7.93 36.71 14.41
N THR A 127 8.05 36.02 13.30
CA THR A 127 7.63 36.52 11.99
C THR A 127 6.76 35.47 11.31
N THR A 128 5.60 35.86 10.79
CA THR A 128 4.72 34.95 10.05
C THR A 128 5.03 35.05 8.55
N VAL A 129 5.36 33.93 7.94
CA VAL A 129 5.75 33.90 6.51
C VAL A 129 4.97 32.84 5.74
N ARG A 130 4.86 33.08 4.43
CA ARG A 130 4.54 32.09 3.40
C ARG A 130 5.70 31.96 2.44
N GLY A 131 5.80 30.86 1.72
CA GLY A 131 6.92 30.57 0.85
C GLY A 131 6.52 30.18 -0.56
N THR A 132 7.50 30.25 -1.46
CA THR A 132 7.40 29.71 -2.82
C THR A 132 8.60 28.80 -3.07
N LEU A 133 8.34 27.58 -3.53
CA LEU A 133 9.38 26.68 -4.05
C LEU A 133 9.57 26.91 -5.55
N ALA A 134 10.81 26.82 -6.01
CA ALA A 134 11.15 26.53 -7.39
C ALA A 134 11.45 25.04 -7.50
N ILE A 135 10.74 24.34 -8.36
CA ILE A 135 10.95 22.92 -8.63
C ILE A 135 11.37 22.78 -10.09
N SER A 136 12.46 22.04 -10.35
CA SER A 136 13.05 21.95 -11.68
C SER A 136 13.30 20.51 -12.10
N ARG A 137 12.91 20.18 -13.33
CA ARG A 137 13.16 18.91 -13.98
C ARG A 137 13.73 19.16 -15.37
N GLY A 138 15.03 18.91 -15.54
CA GLY A 138 15.73 19.30 -16.76
C GLY A 138 15.63 20.81 -17.00
N SER A 139 15.10 21.22 -18.15
CA SER A 139 14.89 22.65 -18.49
C SER A 139 13.55 23.23 -17.99
N GLN A 140 12.67 22.41 -17.43
CA GLN A 140 11.36 22.86 -16.95
C GLN A 140 11.45 23.28 -15.49
N THR A 141 11.06 24.51 -15.19
CA THR A 141 10.93 25.02 -13.81
C THR A 141 9.49 25.46 -13.55
N ARG A 142 8.98 25.12 -12.38
CA ARG A 142 7.67 25.60 -11.88
C ARG A 142 7.83 26.20 -10.49
N PHE A 143 6.90 27.09 -10.15
CA PHE A 143 6.82 27.71 -8.85
C PHE A 143 5.57 27.21 -8.10
N VAL A 144 5.76 26.75 -6.87
CA VAL A 144 4.70 26.21 -6.01
C VAL A 144 4.64 27.06 -4.75
N THR A 145 3.46 27.61 -4.44
CA THR A 145 3.25 28.40 -3.22
C THR A 145 2.87 27.48 -2.06
N SER A 146 3.31 27.80 -0.84
CA SER A 146 2.93 27.06 0.37
C SER A 146 1.42 27.07 0.60
N LEU A 147 0.90 25.94 1.05
CA LEU A 147 -0.53 25.77 1.40
C LEU A 147 -0.90 26.53 2.67
N ASN A 148 0.10 26.82 3.50
CA ASN A 148 -0.07 27.49 4.80
C ASN A 148 0.93 28.63 4.96
N SER A 149 0.74 29.40 6.02
CA SER A 149 1.74 30.31 6.58
C SER A 149 2.24 29.72 7.88
N VAL A 150 3.49 30.02 8.23
CA VAL A 150 4.12 29.55 9.47
C VAL A 150 4.62 30.73 10.31
N VAL A 151 4.41 30.65 11.61
CA VAL A 151 5.02 31.55 12.59
C VAL A 151 6.42 31.02 12.90
N VAL A 152 7.45 31.73 12.48
CA VAL A 152 8.84 31.37 12.75
C VAL A 152 9.26 31.99 14.08
N ASP A 153 9.40 31.14 15.08
CA ASP A 153 9.78 31.53 16.44
C ASP A 153 11.32 31.59 16.56
N PRO A 154 11.88 32.65 17.16
CA PRO A 154 13.32 32.73 17.48
C PRO A 154 13.85 31.55 18.31
N ALA A 155 13.03 30.97 19.17
CA ALA A 155 13.41 29.83 20.01
C ALA A 155 13.53 28.49 19.26
N ALA A 156 13.06 28.42 18.01
CA ALA A 156 13.01 27.16 17.24
C ALA A 156 14.34 26.75 16.59
N PHE A 157 15.42 27.49 16.81
CA PHE A 157 16.73 27.22 16.20
C PHE A 157 17.25 25.83 16.56
N GLY A 158 17.57 25.02 15.56
CA GLY A 158 18.13 23.67 15.72
C GLY A 158 17.15 22.61 16.21
N GLN A 159 15.86 22.89 16.30
CA GLN A 159 14.84 21.98 16.83
C GLN A 159 13.97 21.34 15.74
N VAL A 160 14.55 20.96 14.61
CA VAL A 160 13.80 20.42 13.45
C VAL A 160 12.95 19.22 13.82
N ASN A 161 13.47 18.29 14.62
CA ASN A 161 12.69 17.13 15.08
C ASN A 161 11.46 17.50 15.90
N THR A 162 11.53 18.60 16.67
CA THR A 162 10.36 19.14 17.38
C THR A 162 9.37 19.78 16.42
N LEU A 163 9.87 20.52 15.40
CA LEU A 163 9.02 21.17 14.40
C LEU A 163 8.31 20.15 13.51
N ARG A 164 8.93 19.00 13.23
CA ARG A 164 8.36 17.92 12.42
C ARG A 164 7.07 17.33 13.01
N ARG A 165 6.86 17.48 14.31
CA ARG A 165 5.72 16.94 15.05
C ARG A 165 4.40 17.66 14.76
N ASP A 166 4.46 18.83 14.13
CA ASP A 166 3.29 19.68 13.88
C ASP A 166 3.30 20.20 12.44
N VAL A 167 2.18 19.99 11.73
CA VAL A 167 1.97 20.50 10.37
C VAL A 167 2.06 22.03 10.33
N GLY A 168 1.60 22.72 11.37
CA GLY A 168 1.63 24.19 11.47
C GLY A 168 3.01 24.79 11.72
N LYS A 169 4.04 23.96 11.94
CA LYS A 169 5.42 24.39 12.22
C LYS A 169 6.36 24.31 11.02
N SER A 170 5.84 23.93 9.86
CA SER A 170 6.55 23.90 8.58
C SER A 170 5.75 24.61 7.50
N LEU A 171 6.42 25.19 6.51
CA LEU A 171 5.77 25.53 5.25
C LEU A 171 5.55 24.24 4.46
N ASN A 172 4.31 23.96 4.08
CA ASN A 172 3.91 22.74 3.41
C ASN A 172 3.52 23.03 1.95
N PHE A 173 4.09 22.27 1.03
CA PHE A 173 3.89 22.44 -0.41
C PHE A 173 3.47 21.11 -1.01
N LEU A 174 2.34 21.07 -1.68
CA LEU A 174 1.93 19.89 -2.44
C LEU A 174 2.52 19.99 -3.85
N LEU A 175 3.34 19.04 -4.23
CA LEU A 175 3.95 19.02 -5.55
C LEU A 175 2.92 18.68 -6.64
N PRO A 176 2.96 19.37 -7.81
CA PRO A 176 2.16 18.94 -8.97
C PRO A 176 2.56 17.54 -9.41
N VAL A 177 1.57 16.66 -9.59
CA VAL A 177 1.79 15.22 -9.89
C VAL A 177 2.63 15.02 -11.15
N ASP A 178 2.45 15.85 -12.18
CA ASP A 178 3.22 15.78 -13.41
C ASP A 178 4.72 16.13 -13.22
N MET A 179 5.09 16.79 -12.11
CA MET A 179 6.49 17.02 -11.73
C MET A 179 7.08 15.86 -10.90
N THR A 180 6.26 14.94 -10.38
CA THR A 180 6.71 13.78 -9.62
C THR A 180 6.85 12.50 -10.45
N THR A 181 6.94 12.62 -11.78
CA THR A 181 7.23 11.50 -12.68
C THR A 181 8.58 10.86 -12.35
N SER A 182 8.88 9.66 -12.88
CA SER A 182 10.15 8.96 -12.65
C SER A 182 11.36 9.82 -13.01
N GLY A 183 12.41 9.77 -12.19
CA GLY A 183 13.67 10.48 -12.34
C GLY A 183 13.89 11.61 -11.33
N ALA A 184 14.96 12.36 -11.52
CA ALA A 184 15.40 13.43 -10.61
C ALA A 184 14.51 14.68 -10.67
N LEU A 185 14.31 15.30 -9.52
CA LEU A 185 13.66 16.60 -9.34
C LEU A 185 14.49 17.45 -8.39
N ASP A 186 14.82 18.65 -8.80
CA ASP A 186 15.49 19.65 -7.97
C ASP A 186 14.44 20.53 -7.29
N ILE A 187 14.59 20.72 -5.98
CA ILE A 187 13.65 21.46 -5.14
C ILE A 187 14.42 22.53 -4.39
N GLN A 188 13.99 23.79 -4.50
CA GLN A 188 14.62 24.92 -3.86
C GLN A 188 13.58 25.87 -3.29
N LEU A 189 13.77 26.34 -2.06
CA LEU A 189 13.01 27.49 -1.57
C LEU A 189 13.44 28.74 -2.34
N SER A 190 12.52 29.31 -3.11
CA SER A 190 12.78 30.46 -4.01
C SER A 190 12.55 31.78 -3.31
N SER A 191 11.48 31.91 -2.52
CA SER A 191 11.17 33.16 -1.84
C SER A 191 10.38 32.94 -0.57
N LEU A 192 10.51 33.88 0.38
CA LEU A 192 9.66 34.02 1.56
C LEU A 192 9.04 35.41 1.56
N THR A 193 7.76 35.48 1.94
CA THR A 193 7.00 36.73 2.06
C THR A 193 6.39 36.81 3.44
N GLU A 194 6.60 37.89 4.17
CA GLU A 194 5.94 38.19 5.43
C GLU A 194 4.46 38.48 5.18
N THR A 195 3.59 37.79 5.89
CA THR A 195 2.14 37.86 5.62
C THR A 195 1.51 39.18 6.04
N THR A 196 2.05 39.86 7.06
CA THR A 196 1.52 41.10 7.61
C THR A 196 1.84 42.32 6.70
N THR A 197 3.08 42.39 6.21
CA THR A 197 3.57 43.51 5.42
C THR A 197 3.55 43.25 3.91
N ASN A 198 3.38 42.01 3.51
CA ASN A 198 3.54 41.49 2.16
C ASN A 198 4.93 41.80 1.54
N GLN A 199 5.94 41.95 2.40
CA GLN A 199 7.32 42.23 1.98
C GLN A 199 8.13 40.96 1.86
N SER A 200 9.07 40.92 0.93
CA SER A 200 10.03 39.83 0.80
C SER A 200 10.94 39.76 2.04
N VAL A 201 11.17 38.57 2.54
CA VAL A 201 12.03 38.28 3.69
C VAL A 201 13.28 37.58 3.21
N THR A 202 14.44 38.09 3.62
CA THR A 202 15.73 37.43 3.33
C THR A 202 15.89 36.18 4.18
N PHE A 203 16.36 35.10 3.57
CA PHE A 203 16.65 33.84 4.24
C PHE A 203 17.99 33.25 3.77
N GLY A 204 18.57 32.39 4.58
CA GLY A 204 19.84 31.75 4.27
C GLY A 204 19.90 30.31 4.85
N PRO A 205 20.87 29.54 4.38
CA PRO A 205 21.72 29.84 3.25
C PRO A 205 20.91 29.89 1.95
N PRO A 206 21.15 30.85 1.06
CA PRO A 206 20.52 30.88 -0.25
C PRO A 206 21.02 29.70 -1.08
N GLY A 207 20.11 29.08 -1.84
CA GLY A 207 20.50 28.06 -2.81
C GLY A 207 20.62 26.63 -2.27
N ILE A 208 20.01 26.30 -1.12
CA ILE A 208 19.81 24.87 -0.78
C ILE A 208 18.91 24.28 -1.84
N ILE A 209 19.48 23.36 -2.62
CA ILE A 209 18.78 22.55 -3.60
C ILE A 209 18.82 21.12 -3.08
N ASP A 210 17.65 20.55 -2.83
CA ASP A 210 17.52 19.12 -2.59
C ASP A 210 17.16 18.44 -3.90
N THR A 211 18.04 17.57 -4.37
CA THR A 211 17.77 16.71 -5.52
C THR A 211 17.26 15.38 -5.03
N VAL A 212 16.02 15.05 -5.37
CA VAL A 212 15.41 13.75 -5.05
C VAL A 212 15.09 12.97 -6.31
N SER A 213 15.00 11.66 -6.19
CA SER A 213 14.68 10.78 -7.31
C SER A 213 13.37 10.04 -7.03
N PHE A 214 12.45 10.12 -7.98
CA PHE A 214 11.21 9.36 -7.97
C PHE A 214 11.40 8.08 -8.78
N THR A 215 10.91 6.96 -8.23
CA THR A 215 11.01 5.65 -8.87
C THR A 215 9.62 5.07 -9.11
N PRO A 216 9.39 4.36 -10.22
CA PRO A 216 8.12 3.71 -10.47
C PRO A 216 7.79 2.69 -9.38
N ALA A 217 6.51 2.52 -9.10
CA ALA A 217 5.98 1.40 -8.34
C ALA A 217 4.80 0.78 -9.12
N PRO A 218 4.62 -0.54 -9.07
CA PRO A 218 3.44 -1.17 -9.63
C PRO A 218 2.16 -0.64 -8.98
N PRO A 219 1.03 -0.62 -9.71
CA PRO A 219 -0.25 -0.33 -9.09
C PRO A 219 -0.64 -1.46 -8.13
N MET A 220 -1.25 -1.12 -7.02
CA MET A 220 -1.93 -2.07 -6.16
C MET A 220 -3.24 -2.49 -6.84
N ARG A 221 -3.43 -3.80 -7.05
CA ARG A 221 -4.66 -4.36 -7.62
C ARG A 221 -5.48 -4.97 -6.48
N LEU A 222 -6.70 -4.50 -6.29
CA LEU A 222 -7.54 -4.87 -5.14
C LEU A 222 -8.99 -5.11 -5.57
N ALA A 223 -9.51 -6.28 -5.24
CA ALA A 223 -10.94 -6.56 -5.29
C ALA A 223 -11.50 -6.45 -3.87
N LEU A 224 -12.36 -5.47 -3.65
CA LEU A 224 -13.11 -5.29 -2.40
C LEU A 224 -14.43 -6.03 -2.50
N VAL A 225 -14.65 -6.97 -1.59
CA VAL A 225 -15.87 -7.76 -1.50
C VAL A 225 -16.60 -7.35 -0.23
N SER A 226 -17.67 -6.59 -0.37
CA SER A 226 -18.58 -6.25 0.73
C SER A 226 -19.50 -7.43 1.01
N PHE A 227 -19.37 -8.05 2.17
CA PHE A 227 -20.25 -9.14 2.57
C PHE A 227 -21.52 -8.60 3.22
N THR A 228 -22.69 -9.01 2.67
CA THR A 228 -23.99 -8.72 3.27
C THR A 228 -24.51 -9.94 4.00
N TYR A 229 -25.15 -9.72 5.12
CA TYR A 229 -25.76 -10.76 5.94
C TYR A 229 -26.94 -10.24 6.73
N GLN A 230 -27.76 -11.12 7.28
CA GLN A 230 -28.93 -10.76 8.08
C GLN A 230 -28.79 -11.31 9.49
N GLN A 231 -29.21 -10.52 10.47
CA GLN A 231 -29.26 -10.90 11.88
C GLN A 231 -30.39 -10.21 12.62
N GLY A 232 -30.83 -10.81 13.74
CA GLY A 232 -31.87 -10.24 14.61
C GLY A 232 -33.27 -10.73 14.31
N THR A 233 -34.23 -10.25 15.14
CA THR A 233 -35.66 -10.54 14.98
C THR A 233 -36.45 -9.29 15.26
N PRO A 234 -37.06 -8.63 14.25
CA PRO A 234 -37.04 -9.02 12.83
C PRO A 234 -35.62 -8.97 12.22
N PRO A 235 -35.36 -9.68 11.12
CA PRO A 235 -34.06 -9.67 10.48
C PRO A 235 -33.69 -8.26 9.98
N GLU A 236 -32.50 -7.79 10.34
CA GLU A 236 -31.86 -6.59 9.84
C GLU A 236 -30.71 -6.95 8.91
N THR A 237 -30.55 -6.22 7.82
CA THR A 237 -29.49 -6.45 6.84
C THR A 237 -28.30 -5.57 7.16
N PHE A 238 -27.13 -6.17 7.29
CA PHE A 238 -25.85 -5.53 7.52
C PHE A 238 -25.00 -5.58 6.25
N ILE A 239 -24.46 -4.42 5.88
CA ILE A 239 -23.59 -4.26 4.71
C ILE A 239 -22.62 -3.10 4.97
N PRO A 240 -21.33 -3.22 4.59
CA PRO A 240 -20.40 -2.09 4.59
C PRO A 240 -20.89 -0.95 3.69
N THR A 241 -20.69 0.27 4.14
CA THR A 241 -21.15 1.45 3.42
C THR A 241 -20.15 1.90 2.34
N ALA A 242 -20.61 2.76 1.42
CA ALA A 242 -19.72 3.42 0.45
C ALA A 242 -18.64 4.27 1.15
N THR A 243 -18.91 4.78 2.35
CA THR A 243 -17.96 5.51 3.18
C THR A 243 -16.82 4.60 3.62
N ASP A 244 -17.11 3.40 4.14
CA ASP A 244 -16.09 2.43 4.56
C ASP A 244 -15.14 2.07 3.42
N VAL A 245 -15.69 1.78 2.25
CA VAL A 245 -14.92 1.49 1.05
C VAL A 245 -14.08 2.69 0.62
N GLY A 246 -14.66 3.88 0.62
CA GLY A 246 -14.00 5.11 0.17
C GLY A 246 -12.83 5.51 1.08
N PHE A 247 -13.01 5.41 2.39
CA PHE A 247 -11.95 5.69 3.37
C PHE A 247 -10.82 4.68 3.27
N LEU A 248 -11.09 3.39 3.16
CA LEU A 248 -10.07 2.37 2.95
C LEU A 248 -9.23 2.66 1.69
N LEU A 249 -9.86 2.92 0.56
CA LEU A 249 -9.15 3.24 -0.68
C LEU A 249 -8.34 4.53 -0.58
N SER A 250 -8.85 5.54 0.13
CA SER A 250 -8.14 6.78 0.42
C SER A 250 -6.92 6.53 1.29
N TRP A 251 -7.08 5.77 2.39
CA TRP A 251 -6.01 5.44 3.31
C TRP A 251 -4.86 4.69 2.61
N LEU A 252 -5.18 3.65 1.82
CA LEU A 252 -4.20 2.88 1.06
C LEU A 252 -3.39 3.76 0.10
N ARG A 253 -4.03 4.71 -0.59
CA ARG A 253 -3.33 5.65 -1.48
C ARG A 253 -2.40 6.60 -0.74
N ARG A 254 -2.77 7.04 0.47
CA ARG A 254 -1.98 7.95 1.31
C ARG A 254 -0.83 7.22 2.01
N ALA A 255 -1.10 6.06 2.60
CA ALA A 255 -0.17 5.32 3.44
C ALA A 255 0.77 4.41 2.62
N TYR A 256 0.26 3.59 1.71
CA TYR A 256 1.02 2.56 1.02
C TYR A 256 1.97 3.08 -0.07
N PRO A 257 3.04 2.34 -0.42
CA PRO A 257 4.05 2.75 -1.41
C PRO A 257 3.56 2.65 -2.86
N VAL A 258 2.39 3.20 -3.14
CA VAL A 258 1.74 3.13 -4.45
C VAL A 258 1.27 4.51 -4.91
N ALA A 259 1.32 4.76 -6.21
CA ALA A 259 0.70 5.93 -6.82
C ALA A 259 -0.78 5.69 -7.13
N GLN A 260 -1.15 4.44 -7.39
CA GLN A 260 -2.49 4.07 -7.81
C GLN A 260 -2.96 2.77 -7.14
N VAL A 261 -4.19 2.78 -6.66
CA VAL A 261 -4.96 1.59 -6.30
C VAL A 261 -5.99 1.35 -7.40
N VAL A 262 -5.82 0.24 -8.13
CA VAL A 262 -6.78 -0.23 -9.13
C VAL A 262 -7.75 -1.14 -8.39
N ALA A 263 -8.88 -0.59 -8.00
CA ALA A 263 -9.88 -1.28 -7.21
C ALA A 263 -11.09 -1.69 -8.05
N SER A 264 -11.64 -2.87 -7.75
CA SER A 264 -12.99 -3.28 -8.11
C SER A 264 -13.79 -3.54 -6.84
N GLN A 265 -15.10 -3.36 -6.90
CA GLN A 265 -16.02 -3.59 -5.79
C GLN A 265 -17.09 -4.59 -6.22
N GLN A 266 -17.50 -5.43 -5.30
CA GLN A 266 -18.66 -6.31 -5.45
C GLN A 266 -19.30 -6.58 -4.09
N VAL A 267 -20.60 -6.83 -4.09
CA VAL A 267 -21.39 -7.18 -2.91
C VAL A 267 -21.79 -8.66 -3.02
N VAL A 268 -21.52 -9.43 -1.99
CA VAL A 268 -21.77 -10.87 -1.94
C VAL A 268 -22.46 -11.20 -0.62
N THR A 269 -23.44 -12.11 -0.66
CA THR A 269 -24.04 -12.63 0.58
C THR A 269 -23.06 -13.57 1.27
N ALA A 270 -22.87 -13.36 2.58
CA ALA A 270 -22.09 -14.29 3.39
C ALA A 270 -22.81 -15.65 3.49
N ASN A 271 -22.12 -16.73 3.12
CA ASN A 271 -22.66 -18.09 3.20
C ASN A 271 -22.67 -18.66 4.62
N PRO A 272 -21.65 -18.40 5.47
CA PRO A 272 -21.68 -18.93 6.83
C PRO A 272 -22.81 -18.30 7.64
N ALA A 273 -23.42 -19.15 8.51
CA ALA A 273 -24.46 -18.69 9.41
C ALA A 273 -23.88 -17.79 10.51
N VAL A 274 -24.64 -16.75 10.88
CA VAL A 274 -24.26 -15.84 11.97
C VAL A 274 -24.37 -16.55 13.33
N PRO A 275 -23.43 -16.37 14.25
CA PRO A 275 -22.18 -15.63 14.11
C PRO A 275 -21.12 -16.42 13.32
N PHE A 276 -20.37 -15.73 12.50
CA PHE A 276 -19.27 -16.30 11.73
C PHE A 276 -17.96 -15.58 12.03
N ASP A 277 -16.84 -16.26 11.77
CA ASP A 277 -15.49 -15.74 11.95
C ASP A 277 -14.84 -15.31 10.62
N CYS A 278 -13.69 -14.65 10.73
CA CYS A 278 -12.93 -14.19 9.56
C CYS A 278 -12.40 -15.34 8.71
N GLY A 279 -12.04 -16.49 9.29
CA GLY A 279 -11.57 -17.65 8.53
C GLY A 279 -12.66 -18.20 7.61
N GLN A 280 -13.92 -18.21 8.05
CA GLN A 280 -15.07 -18.62 7.24
C GLN A 280 -15.33 -17.65 6.07
N ILE A 281 -15.21 -16.36 6.32
CA ILE A 281 -15.31 -15.33 5.27
C ILE A 281 -14.13 -15.44 4.30
N ASN A 282 -12.92 -15.64 4.80
CA ASN A 282 -11.74 -15.82 3.96
C ASN A 282 -11.80 -17.07 3.08
N ALA A 283 -12.41 -18.15 3.57
CA ALA A 283 -12.65 -19.34 2.74
C ALA A 283 -13.62 -19.05 1.58
N GLN A 284 -14.71 -18.31 1.83
CA GLN A 284 -15.61 -17.86 0.77
C GLN A 284 -14.91 -16.94 -0.21
N LEU A 285 -14.12 -16.00 0.30
CA LEU A 285 -13.35 -15.03 -0.49
C LEU A 285 -12.32 -15.70 -1.40
N ALA A 286 -11.63 -16.74 -0.90
CA ALA A 286 -10.68 -17.53 -1.70
C ALA A 286 -11.38 -18.27 -2.84
N ALA A 287 -12.57 -18.85 -2.58
CA ALA A 287 -13.37 -19.49 -3.63
C ALA A 287 -13.85 -18.48 -4.70
N ILE A 288 -14.30 -17.30 -4.29
CA ILE A 288 -14.66 -16.21 -5.20
C ILE A 288 -13.45 -15.83 -6.07
N ARG A 289 -12.30 -15.61 -5.45
CA ARG A 289 -11.07 -15.26 -6.18
C ARG A 289 -10.67 -16.33 -7.19
N ALA A 290 -10.71 -17.60 -6.83
CA ALA A 290 -10.37 -18.69 -7.74
C ALA A 290 -11.25 -18.70 -9.00
N LEU A 291 -12.56 -18.52 -8.82
CA LEU A 291 -13.53 -18.43 -9.91
C LEU A 291 -13.33 -17.16 -10.76
N ASP A 292 -13.04 -16.02 -10.14
CA ASP A 292 -12.83 -14.74 -10.83
C ASP A 292 -11.55 -14.78 -11.68
N VAL A 293 -10.45 -15.30 -11.14
CA VAL A 293 -9.19 -15.48 -11.89
C VAL A 293 -9.38 -16.46 -13.03
N ALA A 294 -10.08 -17.58 -12.82
CA ALA A 294 -10.48 -18.48 -13.89
C ALA A 294 -11.43 -17.78 -14.89
N GLY A 295 -12.23 -16.81 -14.44
CA GLY A 295 -13.11 -15.95 -15.22
C GLY A 295 -12.40 -14.82 -15.98
N GLY A 296 -11.08 -14.61 -15.80
CA GLY A 296 -10.28 -13.62 -16.54
C GLY A 296 -9.81 -12.42 -15.76
N VAL A 297 -10.08 -12.34 -14.48
CA VAL A 297 -9.49 -11.33 -13.60
C VAL A 297 -7.99 -11.57 -13.48
N ASP A 298 -7.20 -10.49 -13.44
CA ASP A 298 -5.74 -10.57 -13.28
C ASP A 298 -5.38 -11.29 -11.98
N GLY A 299 -4.64 -12.39 -12.07
CA GLY A 299 -4.26 -13.22 -10.92
C GLY A 299 -3.40 -12.52 -9.87
N ARG A 300 -2.85 -11.33 -10.18
CA ARG A 300 -2.12 -10.46 -9.23
C ARG A 300 -3.05 -9.61 -8.36
N THR A 301 -4.38 -9.75 -8.53
CA THR A 301 -5.36 -9.01 -7.74
C THR A 301 -5.50 -9.64 -6.36
N HIS A 302 -5.26 -8.86 -5.31
CA HIS A 302 -5.57 -9.22 -3.94
C HIS A 302 -7.07 -9.07 -3.68
N TYR A 303 -7.62 -9.94 -2.87
CA TYR A 303 -9.02 -9.92 -2.48
C TYR A 303 -9.14 -9.59 -1.00
N TYR A 304 -9.95 -8.59 -0.68
CA TYR A 304 -10.21 -8.19 0.69
C TYR A 304 -11.70 -8.11 0.97
N GLY A 305 -12.14 -8.82 2.02
CA GLY A 305 -13.52 -8.86 2.46
C GLY A 305 -13.81 -7.78 3.50
N LEU A 306 -14.79 -6.92 3.23
CA LEU A 306 -15.34 -5.98 4.21
C LEU A 306 -16.63 -6.58 4.79
N VAL A 307 -16.75 -6.58 6.12
CA VAL A 307 -17.92 -7.11 6.84
C VAL A 307 -18.38 -6.04 7.83
N SER A 308 -19.67 -5.68 7.79
CA SER A 308 -20.21 -4.71 8.76
C SER A 308 -20.10 -5.26 10.19
N ASP A 309 -19.69 -4.42 11.13
CA ASP A 309 -19.56 -4.75 12.56
C ASP A 309 -20.91 -4.86 13.28
N GLY A 310 -21.99 -4.35 12.66
CA GLY A 310 -23.33 -4.33 13.25
C GLY A 310 -23.88 -5.70 13.67
N GLY A 311 -23.36 -6.78 13.08
CA GLY A 311 -23.71 -8.16 13.41
C GLY A 311 -22.69 -8.91 14.26
N PHE A 312 -21.88 -8.20 15.05
CA PHE A 312 -20.82 -8.75 15.93
C PHE A 312 -19.57 -9.30 15.23
N PHE A 313 -19.37 -9.00 13.95
CA PHE A 313 -18.10 -9.28 13.30
C PHE A 313 -17.09 -8.20 13.68
N MET A 314 -16.32 -8.43 14.72
CA MET A 314 -15.42 -7.42 15.32
C MET A 314 -13.93 -7.73 15.14
N ARG A 315 -13.59 -8.87 14.53
CA ARG A 315 -12.20 -9.29 14.36
C ARG A 315 -11.94 -9.74 12.93
N GLY A 316 -10.96 -9.11 12.30
CA GLY A 316 -10.43 -9.51 11.01
C GLY A 316 -9.34 -10.57 11.12
N CYS A 317 -8.94 -11.14 10.01
CA CYS A 317 -7.73 -11.91 9.83
C CYS A 317 -7.36 -12.01 8.35
N SER A 318 -6.09 -12.25 8.09
CA SER A 318 -5.59 -12.42 6.72
C SER A 318 -4.69 -13.63 6.60
N ALA A 319 -4.70 -14.24 5.44
CA ALA A 319 -3.70 -15.22 5.06
C ALA A 319 -2.35 -14.54 4.89
N VAL A 320 -1.32 -15.04 5.58
CA VAL A 320 0.04 -14.47 5.56
C VAL A 320 0.95 -15.30 4.67
N PRO A 321 1.37 -14.80 3.49
CA PRO A 321 2.35 -15.51 2.65
C PRO A 321 3.75 -15.33 3.25
N VAL A 322 4.36 -16.44 3.69
CA VAL A 322 5.58 -16.39 4.50
C VAL A 322 6.84 -16.15 3.66
N ASN A 323 7.02 -16.85 2.55
CA ASN A 323 8.32 -16.90 1.86
C ASN A 323 8.33 -16.39 0.42
N ALA A 324 7.22 -16.48 -0.30
CA ALA A 324 7.11 -16.13 -1.71
C ALA A 324 5.99 -15.10 -1.94
N PRO A 325 6.07 -14.30 -3.02
CA PRO A 325 4.93 -13.49 -3.44
C PRO A 325 3.73 -14.41 -3.71
N ASP A 326 2.60 -14.10 -3.06
CA ASP A 326 1.38 -14.87 -3.23
C ASP A 326 0.16 -13.93 -3.26
N PRO A 327 -0.23 -13.45 -4.46
CA PRO A 327 -1.43 -12.60 -4.59
C PRO A 327 -2.73 -13.34 -4.27
N ALA A 328 -2.69 -14.65 -4.05
CA ALA A 328 -3.84 -15.44 -3.62
C ALA A 328 -4.07 -15.41 -2.10
N ALA A 329 -3.21 -14.72 -1.34
CA ALA A 329 -3.49 -14.43 0.05
C ALA A 329 -4.72 -13.51 0.15
N VAL A 330 -5.74 -13.95 0.88
CA VAL A 330 -6.98 -13.21 1.11
C VAL A 330 -7.07 -12.79 2.56
N GLY A 331 -7.77 -11.70 2.82
CA GLY A 331 -8.04 -11.22 4.16
C GLY A 331 -9.42 -10.59 4.26
N SER A 332 -9.95 -10.51 5.47
CA SER A 332 -11.21 -9.82 5.74
C SER A 332 -11.14 -9.10 7.07
N GLY A 333 -11.88 -8.01 7.18
CA GLY A 333 -11.95 -7.24 8.41
C GLY A 333 -13.28 -6.52 8.58
N PRO A 334 -13.55 -6.07 9.81
CA PRO A 334 -14.77 -5.32 10.12
C PRO A 334 -14.76 -3.93 9.49
N ALA A 335 -15.96 -3.43 9.23
CA ALA A 335 -16.22 -2.09 8.77
C ALA A 335 -17.35 -1.49 9.59
N GLY A 336 -17.19 -0.24 9.99
CA GLY A 336 -18.19 0.43 10.80
C GLY A 336 -17.85 1.89 11.06
N PRO A 337 -18.72 2.60 11.80
CA PRO A 337 -18.60 4.02 12.04
C PRO A 337 -17.41 4.33 12.95
N ALA A 338 -16.90 5.55 12.87
CA ALA A 338 -15.80 6.08 13.67
C ALA A 338 -16.03 6.15 15.19
N SER A 339 -17.04 5.49 15.70
CA SER A 339 -17.29 5.39 17.15
C SER A 339 -16.34 4.42 17.86
N TRP A 340 -15.60 3.65 17.10
CA TRP A 340 -14.57 2.71 17.58
C TRP A 340 -13.22 3.05 16.95
N GLY A 341 -12.14 2.73 17.63
CA GLY A 341 -10.78 3.04 17.19
C GLY A 341 -10.24 4.34 17.75
N TRP A 342 -9.31 4.97 17.06
CA TRP A 342 -8.50 6.09 17.56
C TRP A 342 -8.53 7.36 16.69
N ASP A 343 -8.93 7.29 15.43
CA ASP A 343 -8.86 8.41 14.48
C ASP A 343 -10.16 9.19 14.32
N PHE A 344 -11.31 8.56 14.53
CA PHE A 344 -12.63 9.17 14.53
C PHE A 344 -12.96 10.01 13.28
N ASP A 345 -12.44 9.62 12.12
CA ASP A 345 -12.54 10.38 10.90
C ASP A 345 -13.79 10.04 10.05
N GLY A 346 -14.46 8.96 10.33
CA GLY A 346 -15.71 8.55 9.65
C GLY A 346 -15.89 7.05 9.49
N SER A 347 -14.81 6.28 9.42
CA SER A 347 -14.82 4.81 9.36
C SER A 347 -13.48 4.25 9.83
N TYR A 348 -13.49 3.28 10.70
CA TYR A 348 -12.27 2.59 11.12
C TYR A 348 -11.86 1.48 10.15
N ALA A 349 -12.66 1.21 9.11
CA ALA A 349 -12.35 0.21 8.09
C ALA A 349 -11.05 0.52 7.33
N ASP A 350 -10.58 1.75 7.35
CA ASP A 350 -9.44 2.23 6.59
C ASP A 350 -8.11 1.74 7.17
N TRP A 351 -7.76 2.11 8.42
CA TRP A 351 -6.53 1.65 9.06
C TRP A 351 -6.59 0.16 9.41
N TYR A 352 -7.79 -0.34 9.82
CA TYR A 352 -7.99 -1.77 10.07
C TYR A 352 -7.76 -2.59 8.79
N GLY A 353 -8.39 -2.20 7.68
CA GLY A 353 -8.14 -2.83 6.39
C GLY A 353 -6.70 -2.66 5.91
N GLY A 354 -6.05 -1.55 6.26
CA GLY A 354 -4.62 -1.34 6.03
C GLY A 354 -3.75 -2.35 6.78
N HIS A 355 -4.10 -2.73 8.00
CA HIS A 355 -3.47 -3.79 8.78
C HIS A 355 -3.62 -5.15 8.08
N GLU A 356 -4.84 -5.58 7.83
CA GLU A 356 -5.14 -6.89 7.24
C GLU A 356 -4.55 -7.07 5.84
N ILE A 357 -4.63 -6.04 5.01
CA ILE A 357 -3.99 -6.05 3.69
C ILE A 357 -2.46 -6.07 3.84
N GLY A 358 -1.89 -5.48 4.88
CA GLY A 358 -0.48 -5.59 5.21
C GLY A 358 -0.04 -7.06 5.39
N HIS A 359 -0.84 -7.87 6.06
CA HIS A 359 -0.63 -9.32 6.17
C HIS A 359 -0.62 -10.01 4.81
N SER A 360 -1.56 -9.70 3.93
CA SER A 360 -1.60 -10.24 2.57
C SER A 360 -0.31 -9.93 1.78
N TYR A 361 0.38 -8.84 2.10
CA TYR A 361 1.72 -8.51 1.59
C TYR A 361 2.86 -9.09 2.43
N GLY A 362 2.58 -10.05 3.31
CA GLY A 362 3.57 -10.77 4.11
C GLY A 362 4.14 -9.96 5.28
N ARG A 363 3.45 -8.92 5.75
CA ARG A 363 3.82 -8.22 6.97
C ARG A 363 3.32 -9.01 8.18
N LYS A 364 4.07 -8.94 9.28
CA LYS A 364 3.82 -9.67 10.51
C LYS A 364 3.79 -8.70 11.68
N HIS A 365 3.30 -9.15 12.82
CA HIS A 365 3.22 -8.37 14.04
C HIS A 365 4.60 -8.14 14.67
N PRO A 366 4.95 -6.89 15.02
CA PRO A 366 6.16 -6.59 15.79
C PRO A 366 6.05 -6.91 17.28
N GLY A 367 4.85 -7.24 17.79
CA GLY A 367 4.65 -7.74 19.16
C GLY A 367 4.43 -6.67 20.23
N PHE A 368 3.56 -5.70 19.97
CA PHE A 368 3.26 -4.62 20.92
C PHE A 368 1.76 -4.37 21.07
N CYS A 369 1.37 -3.93 22.28
CA CYS A 369 -0.01 -3.55 22.63
C CYS A 369 -0.98 -4.74 22.64
N GLY A 370 -0.50 -5.94 22.96
CA GLY A 370 -1.34 -7.13 23.16
C GLY A 370 -1.35 -8.12 21.99
N GLU A 371 -0.55 -7.88 20.96
CA GLU A 371 -0.38 -8.81 19.85
C GLU A 371 0.78 -9.80 20.07
N SER A 372 0.85 -10.85 19.23
CA SER A 372 1.97 -11.78 19.17
C SER A 372 3.22 -11.10 18.58
N HIS A 373 4.42 -11.56 18.97
CA HIS A 373 5.68 -11.08 18.42
C HIS A 373 6.17 -12.02 17.31
N ASP A 374 5.69 -11.80 16.08
CA ASP A 374 5.95 -12.67 14.93
C ASP A 374 7.02 -12.11 13.99
N ASP A 375 7.42 -10.84 14.15
CA ASP A 375 8.45 -10.17 13.35
C ASP A 375 9.64 -9.71 14.21
N PRO A 376 10.58 -10.61 14.55
CA PRO A 376 11.77 -10.25 15.32
C PRO A 376 12.73 -9.33 14.56
N ALA A 377 12.53 -9.11 13.26
CA ALA A 377 13.34 -8.21 12.44
C ALA A 377 12.85 -6.75 12.48
N TYR A 378 11.71 -6.48 13.13
CA TYR A 378 11.20 -5.12 13.26
C TYR A 378 12.21 -4.22 13.99
N PRO A 379 12.66 -3.09 13.38
CA PRO A 379 13.85 -2.39 13.86
C PRO A 379 13.59 -1.35 14.95
N PHE A 380 12.32 -0.94 15.17
CA PHE A 380 12.01 0.18 16.06
C PHE A 380 11.44 -0.30 17.39
N THR A 381 11.78 0.43 18.46
CA THR A 381 11.34 0.10 19.82
C THR A 381 9.82 0.25 19.95
N ALA A 382 9.19 -0.63 20.71
CA ALA A 382 7.77 -0.58 21.08
C ALA A 382 6.80 -0.45 19.88
N GLY A 383 7.15 -1.02 18.71
CA GLY A 383 6.32 -0.94 17.52
C GLY A 383 6.20 0.47 16.92
N GLN A 384 6.99 1.43 17.37
CA GLN A 384 6.95 2.82 16.91
C GLN A 384 7.43 2.97 15.46
N LEU A 385 7.16 4.13 14.83
CA LEU A 385 7.63 4.43 13.47
C LEU A 385 9.13 4.77 13.41
N ALA A 386 9.73 5.10 14.56
CA ALA A 386 11.14 5.46 14.69
C ALA A 386 11.70 5.01 16.05
N SER A 387 13.02 4.86 16.11
CA SER A 387 13.75 4.74 17.39
C SER A 387 13.69 6.04 18.21
N ALA A 388 14.23 6.00 19.41
CA ALA A 388 14.22 7.14 20.36
C ALA A 388 14.89 8.42 19.82
N ASP A 389 15.68 8.32 18.75
CA ASP A 389 16.28 9.47 18.05
C ASP A 389 15.27 10.29 17.22
N GLY A 390 14.05 9.77 17.01
CA GLY A 390 13.02 10.40 16.20
C GLY A 390 13.42 10.62 14.73
N SER A 391 14.31 9.79 14.21
CA SER A 391 14.87 9.96 12.87
C SER A 391 13.81 9.89 11.77
N PHE A 392 12.82 9.00 11.89
CA PHE A 392 11.68 8.92 10.97
C PHE A 392 10.46 9.65 11.52
N ALA A 393 9.66 10.22 10.64
CA ALA A 393 8.34 10.75 10.94
C ALA A 393 7.35 10.37 9.84
N GLY A 394 6.18 9.94 10.24
CA GLY A 394 5.06 9.75 9.34
C GLY A 394 4.46 11.10 8.93
N PHE A 395 3.89 11.12 7.75
CA PHE A 395 3.16 12.26 7.26
C PHE A 395 2.00 11.83 6.37
N ASP A 396 0.79 12.13 6.78
CA ASP A 396 -0.37 11.99 5.93
C ASP A 396 -0.54 13.25 5.08
N VAL A 397 -0.56 13.07 3.77
CA VAL A 397 -0.74 14.17 2.82
C VAL A 397 -2.19 14.69 2.79
N GLY A 398 -3.10 14.01 3.48
CA GLY A 398 -4.53 14.30 3.49
C GLY A 398 -5.25 13.87 2.20
N ASP A 399 -6.57 14.00 2.22
CA ASP A 399 -7.42 13.75 1.06
C ASP A 399 -8.57 14.78 1.01
N VAL A 400 -8.51 15.69 0.06
CA VAL A 400 -9.50 16.76 -0.06
C VAL A 400 -10.88 16.25 -0.46
N VAL A 401 -10.97 15.10 -1.12
CA VAL A 401 -12.25 14.50 -1.53
C VAL A 401 -13.02 14.02 -0.30
N TRP A 402 -12.31 13.50 0.67
CA TRP A 402 -12.87 13.00 1.94
C TRP A 402 -12.78 14.02 3.07
N GLY A 403 -12.28 15.23 2.80
CA GLY A 403 -12.11 16.28 3.81
C GLY A 403 -11.03 15.99 4.85
N LEU A 404 -10.12 15.05 4.57
CA LEU A 404 -9.05 14.67 5.48
C LEU A 404 -7.89 15.67 5.41
N PRO A 405 -7.50 16.31 6.53
CA PRO A 405 -6.40 17.26 6.55
C PRO A 405 -5.05 16.55 6.51
N MET A 406 -4.00 17.29 6.15
CA MET A 406 -2.63 16.85 6.37
C MET A 406 -2.37 16.61 7.86
N ARG A 407 -1.62 15.56 8.19
CA ARG A 407 -1.28 15.20 9.58
C ARG A 407 0.20 14.83 9.70
N ALA A 408 0.89 15.42 10.65
CA ALA A 408 2.23 15.01 11.05
C ALA A 408 2.14 13.92 12.12
N MET A 409 2.96 12.90 12.00
CA MET A 409 2.95 11.71 12.86
C MET A 409 4.35 11.50 13.45
N PRO A 410 4.61 12.02 14.66
CA PRO A 410 5.91 11.87 15.31
C PRO A 410 6.27 10.40 15.48
N GLY A 411 7.42 10.00 14.94
CA GLY A 411 7.79 8.59 14.86
C GLY A 411 7.99 7.89 16.22
N VAL A 412 8.19 8.63 17.30
CA VAL A 412 8.30 8.10 18.67
C VAL A 412 6.96 8.07 19.43
N GLU A 413 5.87 8.49 18.80
CA GLU A 413 4.52 8.52 19.39
C GLU A 413 3.52 7.70 18.61
N TRP A 414 3.77 7.58 17.30
CA TRP A 414 2.96 6.79 16.39
C TRP A 414 3.57 5.40 16.19
N HIS A 415 2.72 4.43 15.95
CA HIS A 415 3.06 3.02 15.84
C HIS A 415 2.89 2.51 14.42
N ASP A 416 3.55 1.40 14.11
CA ASP A 416 3.34 0.72 12.85
C ASP A 416 1.92 0.15 12.79
N VAL A 417 1.31 0.21 11.62
CA VAL A 417 -0.04 -0.33 11.40
C VAL A 417 -0.15 -1.82 11.72
N MET A 418 0.97 -2.54 11.71
CA MET A 418 1.01 -3.96 12.09
C MET A 418 1.04 -4.20 13.61
N THR A 419 0.78 -3.17 14.43
CA THR A 419 0.61 -3.29 15.88
C THR A 419 -0.87 -3.22 16.26
N TYR A 420 -1.19 -3.51 17.53
CA TYR A 420 -2.51 -3.24 18.12
C TYR A 420 -2.53 -1.96 18.95
N CYS A 421 -1.57 -1.09 18.71
CA CYS A 421 -1.49 0.21 19.39
C CYS A 421 -2.46 1.20 18.74
N ASN A 422 -2.80 2.26 19.46
CA ASN A 422 -3.45 3.42 18.86
C ASN A 422 -2.46 4.30 18.10
N GLN A 423 -2.95 5.18 17.24
CA GLN A 423 -2.14 6.09 16.42
C GLN A 423 -1.20 5.31 15.47
N GLU A 424 -1.81 4.64 14.51
CA GLU A 424 -1.13 3.75 13.58
C GLU A 424 -0.89 4.41 12.22
N TRP A 425 0.26 4.09 11.64
CA TRP A 425 0.67 4.44 10.30
C TRP A 425 1.71 3.44 9.79
N LEU A 426 2.30 3.64 8.62
CA LEU A 426 3.37 2.77 8.14
C LEU A 426 4.73 3.26 8.62
N SER A 427 5.51 2.38 9.24
CA SER A 427 6.95 2.58 9.42
C SER A 427 7.70 2.47 8.10
N SER A 428 8.93 2.96 8.07
CA SER A 428 9.80 2.79 6.91
C SER A 428 10.11 1.31 6.60
N TYR A 429 10.08 0.46 7.61
CA TYR A 429 10.26 -0.99 7.50
C TYR A 429 9.07 -1.64 6.78
N THR A 430 7.87 -1.41 7.26
CA THR A 430 6.63 -1.94 6.65
C THR A 430 6.40 -1.37 5.25
N TYR A 431 6.60 -0.07 5.06
CA TYR A 431 6.53 0.60 3.76
C TYR A 431 7.50 -0.02 2.74
N GLY A 432 8.77 -0.24 3.13
CA GLY A 432 9.78 -0.88 2.31
C GLY A 432 9.44 -2.33 1.96
N GLY A 433 8.93 -3.09 2.94
CA GLY A 433 8.50 -4.48 2.76
C GLY A 433 7.33 -4.62 1.79
N ILE A 434 6.30 -3.81 1.93
CA ILE A 434 5.15 -3.78 1.00
C ILE A 434 5.62 -3.39 -0.40
N ARG A 435 6.50 -2.38 -0.53
CA ARG A 435 7.04 -1.96 -1.83
C ARG A 435 7.79 -3.07 -2.54
N ALA A 436 8.62 -3.81 -1.82
CA ALA A 436 9.36 -4.95 -2.35
C ALA A 436 8.42 -6.09 -2.80
N ARG A 437 7.39 -6.38 -1.99
CA ARG A 437 6.39 -7.41 -2.29
C ARG A 437 5.58 -7.05 -3.53
N LEU A 438 5.06 -5.83 -3.63
CA LEU A 438 4.35 -5.34 -4.83
C LEU A 438 5.17 -5.51 -6.11
N ALA A 439 6.48 -5.18 -6.06
CA ALA A 439 7.36 -5.37 -7.21
C ALA A 439 7.55 -6.83 -7.58
N ALA A 440 7.69 -7.72 -6.58
CA ALA A 440 7.85 -9.14 -6.79
C ALA A 440 6.57 -9.79 -7.36
N GLU A 441 5.40 -9.38 -6.89
CA GLU A 441 4.11 -9.88 -7.41
C GLU A 441 3.82 -9.36 -8.82
N ASP A 442 4.18 -8.12 -9.13
CA ASP A 442 4.03 -7.59 -10.49
C ASP A 442 4.90 -8.36 -11.50
N ALA A 443 6.05 -8.84 -11.07
CA ALA A 443 6.95 -9.67 -11.89
C ALA A 443 6.39 -11.07 -12.22
N LEU A 444 5.37 -11.56 -11.49
CA LEU A 444 4.70 -12.84 -11.82
C LEU A 444 3.94 -12.77 -13.15
N GLY A 445 3.63 -11.55 -13.63
CA GLY A 445 2.80 -11.35 -14.80
C GLY A 445 1.32 -11.68 -14.56
N PRO A 446 0.41 -11.33 -15.46
CA PRO A 446 -1.00 -11.67 -15.36
C PRO A 446 -1.15 -13.20 -15.50
N SER A 447 -1.33 -13.91 -14.39
CA SER A 447 -1.66 -15.33 -14.39
C SER A 447 -3.09 -15.49 -14.91
N GLY A 448 -3.23 -15.88 -16.15
CA GLY A 448 -4.50 -15.96 -16.89
C GLY A 448 -4.36 -15.52 -18.33
N GLY A 449 -3.28 -14.87 -18.69
CA GLY A 449 -2.85 -14.81 -20.08
C GLY A 449 -2.54 -16.23 -20.52
N ALA A 450 -3.34 -16.78 -21.44
CA ALA A 450 -3.07 -18.03 -22.09
C ALA A 450 -1.63 -18.01 -22.64
N GLY A 451 -0.70 -18.51 -21.85
CA GLY A 451 0.41 -19.21 -22.42
C GLY A 451 -0.20 -20.40 -23.13
N ARG A 452 -0.43 -20.31 -24.42
CA ARG A 452 -0.47 -21.52 -25.24
C ARG A 452 0.73 -22.33 -24.77
N PRO A 453 0.58 -23.60 -24.42
CA PRO A 453 1.71 -24.49 -24.38
C PRO A 453 2.35 -24.36 -25.78
N ASP A 454 3.59 -23.92 -25.82
CA ASP A 454 4.39 -23.97 -27.04
C ASP A 454 4.65 -25.47 -27.24
N GLU A 455 3.70 -26.15 -27.89
CA GLU A 455 3.88 -27.49 -28.42
C GLU A 455 4.88 -27.42 -29.57
N ARG A 456 6.15 -27.20 -29.20
CA ARG A 456 7.25 -27.64 -30.04
C ARG A 456 7.56 -29.07 -29.67
N PHE A 457 6.83 -30.01 -30.27
CA PHE A 457 7.32 -31.37 -30.36
C PHE A 457 8.60 -31.35 -31.18
N PRO A 458 9.68 -31.93 -30.72
CA PRO A 458 10.84 -32.19 -31.54
C PRO A 458 10.40 -33.23 -32.62
N GLU A 459 10.49 -32.85 -33.86
CA GLU A 459 10.39 -33.79 -34.98
C GLU A 459 11.48 -34.85 -34.85
N GLY A 460 11.09 -36.11 -34.76
CA GLY A 460 11.96 -37.27 -34.94
C GLY A 460 11.89 -38.28 -33.79
N PHE A 461 10.82 -39.12 -33.81
CA PHE A 461 10.94 -40.48 -33.26
C PHE A 461 10.17 -41.47 -34.13
N GLU A 462 10.91 -42.52 -34.54
CA GLU A 462 10.44 -43.59 -35.36
C GLU A 462 9.35 -44.43 -34.69
N ALA A 463 8.45 -44.95 -35.52
CA ALA A 463 7.35 -45.83 -35.13
C ALA A 463 7.85 -47.15 -34.56
N GLY A 464 7.35 -47.49 -33.35
CA GLY A 464 7.57 -48.82 -32.79
C GLY A 464 7.17 -49.02 -31.34
N ALA A 465 5.89 -48.86 -30.99
CA ALA A 465 5.18 -49.55 -29.92
C ALA A 465 3.68 -49.25 -30.02
N ALA A 466 2.82 -50.18 -29.73
CA ALA A 466 1.36 -50.01 -29.70
C ALA A 466 0.97 -48.83 -28.80
N PRO A 467 -0.02 -48.00 -29.18
CA PRO A 467 -0.37 -46.81 -28.38
C PRO A 467 -0.94 -47.26 -27.04
N GLU A 468 -0.18 -46.96 -26.00
CA GLU A 468 -0.73 -46.83 -24.64
C GLU A 468 -1.86 -45.80 -24.73
N ALA A 469 -3.03 -46.10 -24.21
CA ALA A 469 -4.21 -45.23 -24.30
C ALA A 469 -3.82 -43.80 -23.91
N ALA A 470 -4.07 -42.85 -24.80
CA ALA A 470 -3.75 -41.44 -24.55
C ALA A 470 -4.29 -41.04 -23.14
N PRO A 471 -3.49 -40.41 -22.29
CA PRO A 471 -3.94 -40.04 -20.95
C PRO A 471 -5.19 -39.16 -21.07
N GLN A 472 -6.27 -39.55 -20.37
CA GLN A 472 -7.51 -38.80 -20.36
C GLN A 472 -7.23 -37.36 -19.88
N PRO A 473 -7.80 -36.32 -20.50
CA PRO A 473 -7.59 -34.94 -20.07
C PRO A 473 -8.06 -34.78 -18.62
N LYS A 474 -7.18 -34.31 -17.74
CA LYS A 474 -7.50 -34.08 -16.33
C LYS A 474 -8.42 -32.87 -16.18
N THR A 475 -9.29 -32.89 -15.18
CA THR A 475 -10.14 -31.77 -14.77
C THR A 475 -9.40 -30.92 -13.77
N LEU A 476 -9.41 -29.59 -13.95
CA LEU A 476 -8.91 -28.65 -12.94
C LEU A 476 -10.01 -28.33 -11.94
N ILE A 477 -9.69 -28.43 -10.67
CA ILE A 477 -10.59 -28.04 -9.58
C ILE A 477 -9.86 -27.09 -8.61
N SER A 478 -10.56 -26.07 -8.13
CA SER A 478 -10.16 -25.30 -6.96
C SER A 478 -10.68 -26.00 -5.72
N VAL A 479 -9.83 -26.17 -4.72
CA VAL A 479 -10.19 -26.70 -3.40
C VAL A 479 -9.79 -25.66 -2.36
N VAL A 480 -10.77 -25.19 -1.59
CA VAL A 480 -10.57 -24.30 -0.45
C VAL A 480 -10.97 -25.05 0.82
N ALA A 481 -10.05 -25.11 1.79
CA ALA A 481 -10.29 -25.72 3.08
C ALA A 481 -9.77 -24.83 4.22
N GLN A 482 -10.46 -24.89 5.35
CA GLN A 482 -9.98 -24.38 6.63
C GLN A 482 -9.34 -25.53 7.39
N VAL A 483 -8.19 -25.31 7.98
CA VAL A 483 -7.46 -26.31 8.76
C VAL A 483 -6.92 -25.71 10.05
N ASN A 484 -6.83 -26.54 11.08
CA ASN A 484 -6.18 -26.22 12.33
C ASN A 484 -5.02 -27.21 12.52
N LEU A 485 -3.79 -26.74 12.38
CA LEU A 485 -2.60 -27.58 12.43
C LEU A 485 -2.33 -28.12 13.84
N THR A 486 -2.65 -27.35 14.88
CA THR A 486 -2.47 -27.77 16.28
C THR A 486 -3.39 -28.93 16.62
N ARG A 487 -4.65 -28.87 16.21
CA ARG A 487 -5.67 -29.88 16.50
C ARG A 487 -5.71 -31.03 15.47
N SER A 488 -4.98 -30.85 14.35
CA SER A 488 -5.03 -31.74 13.18
C SER A 488 -6.48 -31.99 12.71
N THR A 489 -7.24 -30.90 12.59
CA THR A 489 -8.62 -30.87 12.13
C THR A 489 -8.75 -29.98 10.92
N GLY A 490 -9.80 -30.11 10.13
CA GLY A 490 -10.07 -29.28 9.00
C GLY A 490 -11.39 -29.56 8.34
N ARG A 491 -11.79 -28.69 7.42
CA ARG A 491 -13.03 -28.81 6.63
C ARG A 491 -12.79 -28.31 5.22
N ILE A 492 -13.19 -29.09 4.23
CA ILE A 492 -13.27 -28.65 2.83
C ILE A 492 -14.50 -27.75 2.71
N ALA A 493 -14.26 -26.45 2.50
CA ALA A 493 -15.32 -25.45 2.43
C ALA A 493 -15.91 -25.30 1.02
N TYR A 494 -15.03 -25.29 0.00
CA TYR A 494 -15.44 -25.12 -1.39
C TYR A 494 -14.64 -26.02 -2.33
N VAL A 495 -15.33 -26.61 -3.29
CA VAL A 495 -14.75 -27.35 -4.42
C VAL A 495 -15.44 -26.86 -5.69
N ASN A 496 -14.66 -26.29 -6.63
CA ASN A 496 -15.20 -25.75 -7.86
C ASN A 496 -14.36 -26.19 -9.06
N PRO A 497 -14.95 -26.71 -10.13
CA PRO A 497 -14.25 -26.97 -11.38
C PRO A 497 -13.87 -25.64 -12.03
N LEU A 498 -12.67 -25.60 -12.60
CA LEU A 498 -12.12 -24.41 -13.27
C LEU A 498 -11.87 -24.69 -14.75
N ALA A 499 -12.22 -23.72 -15.61
CA ALA A 499 -11.91 -23.80 -17.02
C ALA A 499 -10.41 -23.60 -17.30
N ARG A 500 -9.69 -22.92 -16.42
CA ARG A 500 -8.26 -22.61 -16.50
C ARG A 500 -7.68 -22.35 -15.11
N GLY A 501 -6.39 -22.53 -14.95
CA GLY A 501 -5.65 -22.30 -13.73
C GLY A 501 -4.28 -22.96 -13.78
N THR A 502 -3.37 -22.53 -12.90
CA THR A 502 -2.08 -23.20 -12.72
C THR A 502 -2.19 -24.19 -11.57
N VAL A 503 -1.91 -25.46 -11.85
CA VAL A 503 -1.93 -26.52 -10.82
C VAL A 503 -0.92 -26.15 -9.72
N THR A 504 -1.39 -26.21 -8.48
CA THR A 504 -0.54 -26.02 -7.30
C THR A 504 0.49 -27.17 -7.22
N PRO A 505 1.79 -26.87 -7.13
CA PRO A 505 2.80 -27.92 -7.03
C PRO A 505 2.69 -28.67 -5.71
N ASP A 506 3.13 -29.92 -5.69
CA ASP A 506 3.37 -30.67 -4.46
C ASP A 506 4.57 -30.05 -3.72
N THR A 507 4.33 -29.52 -2.53
CA THR A 507 5.35 -28.84 -1.72
C THR A 507 5.87 -29.70 -0.56
N GLY A 508 5.24 -30.86 -0.32
CA GLY A 508 5.53 -31.69 0.86
C GLY A 508 5.01 -31.09 2.16
N GLY A 509 4.06 -30.16 2.10
CA GLY A 509 3.48 -29.47 3.25
C GLY A 509 2.67 -30.36 4.22
N PRO A 510 2.11 -29.78 5.27
CA PRO A 510 1.44 -30.52 6.36
C PRO A 510 0.04 -31.02 5.99
N VAL A 511 -0.50 -30.58 4.85
CA VAL A 511 -1.85 -30.99 4.41
C VAL A 511 -1.75 -31.84 3.16
N THR A 512 -2.47 -32.97 3.16
CA THR A 512 -2.59 -33.85 2.00
C THR A 512 -4.03 -33.87 1.50
N ILE A 513 -4.23 -33.62 0.21
CA ILE A 513 -5.53 -33.79 -0.46
C ILE A 513 -5.41 -35.01 -1.37
N ARG A 514 -6.22 -36.04 -1.09
CA ARG A 514 -6.30 -37.26 -1.92
C ARG A 514 -7.57 -37.24 -2.76
N ALA A 515 -7.42 -37.51 -4.05
CA ALA A 515 -8.53 -37.70 -4.97
C ALA A 515 -8.79 -39.20 -5.14
N LEU A 516 -10.04 -39.65 -4.95
CA LEU A 516 -10.44 -41.03 -5.02
C LEU A 516 -11.51 -41.22 -6.10
N ASN A 517 -11.42 -42.35 -6.77
CA ASN A 517 -12.47 -42.79 -7.70
C ASN A 517 -13.69 -43.41 -6.95
N PRO A 518 -14.80 -43.82 -7.64
CA PRO A 518 -15.95 -44.43 -7.01
C PRO A 518 -15.63 -45.71 -6.24
N ASP A 519 -14.59 -46.45 -6.63
CA ASP A 519 -14.13 -47.65 -5.96
C ASP A 519 -13.26 -47.39 -4.73
N GLN A 520 -13.19 -46.12 -4.30
CA GLN A 520 -12.39 -45.66 -3.15
C GLN A 520 -10.88 -45.88 -3.34
N LYS A 521 -10.42 -46.01 -4.58
CA LYS A 521 -9.00 -46.08 -4.89
C LYS A 521 -8.45 -44.67 -5.08
N VAL A 522 -7.33 -44.35 -4.43
CA VAL A 522 -6.61 -43.09 -4.61
C VAL A 522 -6.06 -42.99 -6.04
N THR A 523 -6.42 -41.96 -6.76
CA THR A 523 -5.98 -41.69 -8.14
C THR A 523 -4.95 -40.58 -8.18
N ALA A 524 -4.96 -39.68 -7.21
CA ALA A 524 -3.94 -38.62 -7.04
C ALA A 524 -3.85 -38.23 -5.55
N ALA A 525 -2.68 -37.76 -5.14
CA ALA A 525 -2.45 -37.19 -3.82
C ALA A 525 -1.52 -35.96 -3.97
N TYR A 526 -1.82 -34.89 -3.25
CA TYR A 526 -1.10 -33.64 -3.27
C TYR A 526 -0.79 -33.21 -1.84
N ARG A 527 0.48 -33.06 -1.51
CA ARG A 527 0.93 -32.48 -0.23
C ARG A 527 1.19 -30.98 -0.44
N VAL A 528 0.43 -30.18 0.25
CA VAL A 528 0.41 -28.73 0.01
C VAL A 528 0.71 -27.95 1.28
N ASP A 529 1.31 -26.77 1.09
CA ASP A 529 1.48 -25.79 2.14
C ASP A 529 0.15 -25.12 2.47
N VAL A 530 0.10 -24.56 3.66
CA VAL A 530 -1.04 -23.78 4.14
C VAL A 530 -0.66 -22.30 4.21
N LYS A 531 -1.68 -21.45 4.17
CA LYS A 531 -1.55 -20.01 4.42
C LYS A 531 -2.03 -19.76 5.86
N PRO A 532 -1.11 -19.57 6.83
CA PRO A 532 -1.50 -19.26 8.20
C PRO A 532 -2.37 -18.00 8.25
N LEU A 533 -3.38 -17.99 9.09
CA LEU A 533 -4.16 -16.80 9.36
C LEU A 533 -3.47 -15.98 10.45
N SER A 534 -3.53 -14.65 10.29
CA SER A 534 -3.13 -13.67 11.31
C SER A 534 -4.23 -13.53 12.38
N ASP A 535 -3.95 -12.79 13.43
CA ASP A 535 -4.93 -12.24 14.38
C ASP A 535 -5.82 -13.26 15.08
N LEU A 536 -5.33 -14.47 15.22
CA LEU A 536 -6.03 -15.56 15.91
C LEU A 536 -5.83 -15.46 17.43
N GLU A 537 -6.74 -16.09 18.18
CA GLU A 537 -6.57 -16.25 19.63
C GLU A 537 -5.39 -17.17 19.96
N ASP A 538 -4.76 -16.93 21.10
CA ASP A 538 -3.56 -17.64 21.53
C ASP A 538 -3.71 -19.17 21.45
N GLY A 539 -2.76 -19.79 20.75
CA GLY A 539 -2.59 -21.26 20.67
C GLY A 539 -3.30 -21.96 19.52
N ASP A 540 -4.06 -21.26 18.69
CA ASP A 540 -4.65 -21.82 17.48
C ASP A 540 -3.78 -21.57 16.24
N ALA A 541 -3.41 -22.64 15.55
CA ALA A 541 -2.70 -22.58 14.28
C ALA A 541 -3.69 -22.81 13.12
N GLU A 542 -4.62 -21.86 12.95
CA GLU A 542 -5.57 -21.91 11.84
C GLU A 542 -4.94 -21.41 10.55
N ALA A 543 -5.35 -22.02 9.45
CA ALA A 543 -4.84 -21.69 8.13
C ALA A 543 -5.86 -21.96 7.03
N ILE A 544 -5.68 -21.32 5.90
CA ILE A 544 -6.42 -21.59 4.68
C ILE A 544 -5.56 -22.44 3.75
N VAL A 545 -6.17 -23.50 3.21
CA VAL A 545 -5.71 -24.22 2.03
C VAL A 545 -6.49 -23.67 0.85
N ASP A 546 -5.79 -23.12 -0.14
CA ASP A 546 -6.35 -22.61 -1.39
C ASP A 546 -5.47 -23.11 -2.52
N VAL A 547 -5.92 -24.15 -3.21
CA VAL A 547 -5.14 -24.89 -4.19
C VAL A 547 -5.93 -25.23 -5.44
N ILE A 548 -5.24 -25.33 -6.57
CA ILE A 548 -5.78 -25.83 -7.83
C ILE A 548 -5.16 -27.19 -8.10
N LEU A 549 -6.00 -28.20 -8.25
CA LEU A 549 -5.59 -29.58 -8.46
C LEU A 549 -6.03 -30.09 -9.84
N ALA A 550 -5.25 -30.99 -10.42
CA ALA A 550 -5.58 -31.69 -11.65
C ALA A 550 -6.02 -33.13 -11.33
N VAL A 551 -7.31 -33.38 -11.33
CA VAL A 551 -7.91 -34.68 -10.97
C VAL A 551 -8.43 -35.43 -12.18
N ASP A 552 -8.55 -36.75 -12.06
CA ASP A 552 -9.15 -37.59 -13.09
C ASP A 552 -10.66 -37.29 -13.21
N PRO A 553 -11.25 -37.33 -14.42
CA PRO A 553 -12.68 -37.05 -14.62
C PRO A 553 -13.61 -37.97 -13.80
N GLY A 554 -13.13 -39.18 -13.46
CA GLY A 554 -13.83 -40.15 -12.62
C GLY A 554 -13.70 -39.91 -11.12
N THR A 555 -13.04 -38.84 -10.66
CA THR A 555 -12.92 -38.55 -9.22
C THR A 555 -14.30 -38.32 -8.59
N ALA A 556 -14.56 -38.99 -7.49
CA ALA A 556 -15.84 -38.96 -6.77
C ALA A 556 -15.73 -38.44 -5.33
N THR A 557 -14.52 -38.48 -4.78
CA THR A 557 -14.27 -38.11 -3.38
C THR A 557 -12.96 -37.38 -3.26
N LEU A 558 -12.90 -36.36 -2.38
CA LEU A 558 -11.66 -35.79 -1.88
C LEU A 558 -11.56 -36.07 -0.39
N GLU A 559 -10.40 -36.52 0.06
CA GLU A 559 -10.06 -36.64 1.46
C GLU A 559 -9.02 -35.57 1.81
N LEU A 560 -9.25 -34.92 2.93
CA LEU A 560 -8.36 -33.90 3.50
C LEU A 560 -7.67 -34.49 4.72
N ASP A 561 -6.37 -34.67 4.66
CA ASP A 561 -5.57 -35.04 5.83
C ASP A 561 -4.80 -33.80 6.32
N VAL A 562 -4.76 -33.65 7.64
CA VAL A 562 -3.96 -32.62 8.33
C VAL A 562 -2.99 -33.34 9.24
N ASN A 563 -1.68 -33.13 9.05
CA ASN A 563 -0.62 -33.85 9.77
C ASN A 563 -0.82 -35.38 9.69
N ASP A 564 -1.07 -35.90 8.49
CA ASP A 564 -1.30 -37.34 8.20
C ASP A 564 -2.53 -37.95 8.91
N ARG A 565 -3.47 -37.11 9.40
CA ARG A 565 -4.73 -37.53 9.99
C ARG A 565 -5.90 -37.07 9.14
N LEU A 566 -6.81 -38.00 8.80
CA LEU A 566 -8.04 -37.67 8.07
C LEU A 566 -8.88 -36.67 8.88
N ALA A 567 -9.08 -35.49 8.32
CA ALA A 567 -9.82 -34.39 8.92
C ALA A 567 -11.21 -34.20 8.30
N ASP A 568 -11.34 -34.38 6.98
CA ASP A 568 -12.63 -34.23 6.29
C ASP A 568 -12.69 -35.03 4.99
N THR A 569 -13.92 -35.24 4.50
CA THR A 569 -14.19 -35.95 3.25
C THR A 569 -15.27 -35.20 2.46
N TYR A 570 -14.92 -34.67 1.32
CA TYR A 570 -15.87 -34.11 0.35
C TYR A 570 -16.29 -35.21 -0.62
N ARG A 571 -17.59 -35.50 -0.68
CA ARG A 571 -18.16 -36.48 -1.63
C ARG A 571 -18.96 -35.75 -2.70
N ARG A 572 -18.77 -36.16 -3.95
CA ARG A 572 -19.55 -35.66 -5.08
C ARG A 572 -21.05 -35.75 -4.75
N PRO A 573 -21.77 -34.61 -4.65
CA PRO A 573 -23.22 -34.67 -4.47
C PRO A 573 -23.90 -35.29 -5.70
N PRO A 574 -25.00 -36.00 -5.51
CA PRO A 574 -25.74 -36.58 -6.62
C PRO A 574 -26.32 -35.46 -7.49
N MET A 575 -26.03 -35.51 -8.78
CA MET A 575 -26.57 -34.59 -9.77
C MET A 575 -27.66 -35.31 -10.59
N ALA A 576 -28.77 -34.65 -10.92
CA ALA A 576 -29.80 -35.20 -11.79
C ALA A 576 -29.28 -35.35 -13.24
N ARG A 577 -29.68 -36.39 -13.96
CA ARG A 577 -29.22 -36.64 -15.34
C ARG A 577 -29.53 -35.51 -16.35
N ALA A 578 -30.40 -34.57 -15.99
CA ALA A 578 -30.75 -33.40 -16.81
C ALA A 578 -29.66 -32.29 -16.88
N GLN A 579 -28.57 -32.41 -16.10
CA GLN A 579 -27.56 -31.39 -15.90
C GLN A 579 -26.52 -31.25 -17.00
N ALA A 580 -26.52 -32.09 -18.02
CA ALA A 580 -25.62 -31.92 -19.16
C ALA A 580 -25.87 -30.61 -19.95
N ALA A 581 -27.03 -29.98 -19.74
CA ALA A 581 -27.46 -28.77 -20.46
C ALA A 581 -27.32 -27.44 -19.68
N GLY A 582 -26.87 -27.48 -18.40
CA GLY A 582 -26.81 -26.29 -17.52
C GLY A 582 -28.16 -25.93 -16.88
N PRO A 583 -28.17 -24.96 -15.97
CA PRO A 583 -29.40 -24.43 -15.39
C PRO A 583 -30.34 -23.89 -16.48
N SER A 584 -31.56 -24.40 -16.51
CA SER A 584 -32.57 -23.98 -17.50
C SER A 584 -33.52 -22.94 -16.92
N GLU A 585 -34.23 -22.25 -17.79
CA GLU A 585 -35.28 -21.28 -17.44
C GLU A 585 -34.82 -20.21 -16.40
N ILE A 586 -33.70 -19.53 -16.71
CA ILE A 586 -33.24 -18.44 -15.86
C ILE A 586 -34.20 -17.27 -15.98
N HIS A 587 -34.89 -16.96 -14.91
CA HIS A 587 -35.75 -15.77 -14.78
C HIS A 587 -35.01 -14.70 -14.00
N ILE A 588 -35.16 -13.45 -14.45
CA ILE A 588 -34.56 -12.28 -13.79
C ILE A 588 -35.68 -11.29 -13.49
N GLU A 589 -35.89 -11.04 -12.22
CA GLU A 589 -36.93 -10.11 -11.74
C GLU A 589 -36.30 -8.97 -10.93
N ARG A 590 -36.87 -7.77 -11.00
CA ARG A 590 -36.50 -6.66 -10.13
C ARG A 590 -37.13 -6.85 -8.75
N VAL A 591 -36.33 -6.76 -7.70
CA VAL A 591 -36.77 -6.87 -6.31
C VAL A 591 -36.42 -5.58 -5.57
N GLY A 592 -37.43 -4.96 -4.94
CA GLY A 592 -37.25 -3.67 -4.28
C GLY A 592 -36.92 -2.54 -5.26
N GLU A 593 -36.33 -1.47 -4.78
CA GLU A 593 -36.05 -0.30 -5.61
C GLU A 593 -34.92 -0.48 -6.62
N THR A 594 -34.03 -1.48 -6.43
CA THR A 594 -32.79 -1.52 -7.21
C THR A 594 -32.15 -2.91 -7.38
N GLY A 595 -32.55 -3.95 -6.61
CA GLY A 595 -31.96 -5.29 -6.69
C GLY A 595 -32.55 -6.16 -7.81
N LEU A 596 -31.86 -7.28 -8.10
CA LEU A 596 -32.37 -8.34 -8.98
C LEU A 596 -32.44 -9.65 -8.24
N GLU A 597 -33.47 -10.45 -8.50
CA GLU A 597 -33.53 -11.85 -8.13
C GLU A 597 -33.41 -12.70 -9.38
N LEU A 598 -32.45 -13.61 -9.37
CA LEU A 598 -32.29 -14.64 -10.39
C LEU A 598 -32.83 -15.94 -9.83
N THR A 599 -33.72 -16.61 -10.57
CA THR A 599 -34.23 -17.93 -10.25
C THR A 599 -34.08 -18.85 -11.47
N TRP A 600 -33.88 -20.14 -11.22
CA TRP A 600 -33.72 -21.14 -12.28
C TRP A 600 -34.28 -22.49 -11.84
N GLU A 601 -34.46 -23.42 -12.78
CA GLU A 601 -34.88 -24.76 -12.42
C GLU A 601 -33.80 -25.50 -11.63
N ALA A 602 -34.19 -26.15 -10.54
CA ALA A 602 -33.30 -26.93 -9.70
C ALA A 602 -32.79 -28.18 -10.44
N SER A 603 -31.45 -28.26 -10.55
CA SER A 603 -30.78 -29.40 -11.17
C SER A 603 -30.02 -30.27 -10.16
N GLY A 604 -30.03 -29.92 -8.88
CA GLY A 604 -29.22 -30.51 -7.81
C GLY A 604 -27.78 -30.02 -7.81
N GLY A 605 -27.01 -30.32 -6.77
CA GLY A 605 -25.64 -29.80 -6.60
C GLY A 605 -25.60 -28.40 -6.00
N LEU A 606 -24.54 -27.70 -6.29
CA LEU A 606 -24.30 -26.32 -5.85
C LEU A 606 -24.35 -25.36 -7.05
N TYR A 607 -24.60 -24.08 -6.77
CA TYR A 607 -24.65 -23.08 -7.83
C TYR A 607 -23.69 -21.93 -7.54
N ASN A 608 -23.10 -21.41 -8.62
CA ASN A 608 -22.32 -20.18 -8.60
C ASN A 608 -22.93 -19.18 -9.60
N VAL A 609 -22.93 -17.89 -9.26
CA VAL A 609 -23.40 -16.84 -10.15
C VAL A 609 -22.27 -15.85 -10.37
N GLN A 610 -21.99 -15.60 -11.63
CA GLN A 610 -21.00 -14.61 -12.07
C GLN A 610 -21.64 -13.56 -12.96
N ILE A 611 -21.05 -12.38 -12.96
CA ILE A 611 -21.50 -11.23 -13.76
C ILE A 611 -20.35 -10.72 -14.63
N SER A 612 -20.69 -10.28 -15.84
CA SER A 612 -19.77 -9.60 -16.75
C SER A 612 -20.41 -8.35 -17.35
N SER A 613 -19.75 -7.21 -17.20
CA SER A 613 -20.12 -5.94 -17.83
C SER A 613 -19.29 -5.62 -19.08
N ASP A 614 -18.39 -6.53 -19.49
CA ASP A 614 -17.46 -6.34 -20.60
C ASP A 614 -17.64 -7.40 -21.72
N ARG A 615 -18.88 -7.91 -21.87
CA ARG A 615 -19.29 -8.91 -22.88
C ARG A 615 -18.58 -10.26 -22.71
N GLY A 616 -18.40 -10.69 -21.45
CA GLY A 616 -17.84 -12.01 -21.13
C GLY A 616 -16.31 -12.11 -21.21
N ARG A 617 -15.58 -10.98 -21.29
CA ARG A 617 -14.12 -10.99 -21.25
C ARG A 617 -13.60 -11.28 -19.85
N THR A 618 -14.23 -10.67 -18.85
CA THR A 618 -13.97 -10.94 -17.44
C THR A 618 -15.28 -11.23 -16.70
N TRP A 619 -15.21 -12.15 -15.75
CA TRP A 619 -16.33 -12.57 -14.93
C TRP A 619 -16.01 -12.38 -13.46
N ARG A 620 -16.93 -11.81 -12.70
CA ARG A 620 -16.83 -11.63 -11.25
C ARG A 620 -17.93 -12.39 -10.56
N THR A 621 -17.57 -13.11 -9.51
CA THR A 621 -18.47 -14.00 -8.76
C THR A 621 -19.26 -13.19 -7.75
N VAL A 622 -20.57 -13.14 -7.91
CA VAL A 622 -21.50 -12.45 -6.98
C VAL A 622 -22.23 -13.40 -6.06
N ALA A 623 -22.17 -14.70 -6.31
CA ALA A 623 -22.59 -15.75 -5.38
C ALA A 623 -21.83 -17.05 -5.67
N VAL A 624 -21.46 -17.80 -4.62
CA VAL A 624 -20.72 -19.05 -4.70
C VAL A 624 -21.28 -20.09 -3.73
N GLY A 625 -21.38 -21.34 -4.16
CA GLY A 625 -21.78 -22.45 -3.29
C GLY A 625 -23.23 -22.41 -2.83
N LEU A 626 -24.12 -21.80 -3.59
CA LEU A 626 -25.56 -21.76 -3.28
C LEU A 626 -26.16 -23.17 -3.34
N THR A 627 -27.00 -23.50 -2.38
CA THR A 627 -27.77 -24.76 -2.35
C THR A 627 -29.16 -24.61 -2.96
N GLU A 628 -29.67 -23.41 -3.04
CA GLU A 628 -30.97 -23.10 -3.61
C GLU A 628 -30.83 -22.56 -5.04
N PRO A 629 -31.79 -22.82 -5.95
CA PRO A 629 -31.73 -22.37 -7.33
C PRO A 629 -32.19 -20.90 -7.47
N ARG A 630 -31.64 -20.04 -6.64
CA ARG A 630 -31.88 -18.59 -6.66
C ARG A 630 -30.70 -17.80 -6.14
N ALA A 631 -30.57 -16.56 -6.61
CA ALA A 631 -29.57 -15.61 -6.12
C ALA A 631 -30.14 -14.20 -6.12
N THR A 632 -29.90 -13.45 -5.07
CA THR A 632 -30.17 -12.01 -5.01
C THR A 632 -28.92 -11.25 -5.42
N ILE A 633 -29.05 -10.38 -6.41
CA ILE A 633 -27.94 -9.55 -6.91
C ILE A 633 -28.12 -8.14 -6.36
N HIS A 634 -27.13 -7.70 -5.59
CA HIS A 634 -27.15 -6.35 -5.03
C HIS A 634 -26.99 -5.30 -6.17
N PRO A 635 -27.67 -4.14 -6.07
CA PRO A 635 -27.61 -3.10 -7.09
C PRO A 635 -26.19 -2.60 -7.38
N ASP A 636 -25.30 -2.54 -6.39
CA ASP A 636 -23.92 -2.11 -6.55
C ASP A 636 -23.08 -3.06 -7.43
N ASN A 637 -23.57 -4.27 -7.70
CA ASN A 637 -22.95 -5.18 -8.66
C ASN A 637 -23.32 -4.83 -10.11
N LEU A 638 -24.32 -4.01 -10.31
CA LEU A 638 -24.83 -3.66 -11.63
C LEU A 638 -24.18 -2.38 -12.14
N PRO A 639 -23.79 -2.31 -13.42
CA PRO A 639 -23.31 -1.06 -13.98
C PRO A 639 -24.45 -0.05 -14.08
N ALA A 640 -24.12 1.23 -13.97
CA ALA A 640 -25.09 2.32 -14.10
C ALA A 640 -25.82 2.33 -15.45
N ASN A 641 -25.18 1.81 -16.50
CA ASN A 641 -25.72 1.77 -17.85
C ASN A 641 -25.15 0.55 -18.62
N GLY A 642 -25.95 0.06 -19.58
CA GLY A 642 -25.55 -1.00 -20.50
C GLY A 642 -25.95 -2.41 -20.07
N PRO A 643 -25.85 -3.39 -20.99
CA PRO A 643 -26.21 -4.76 -20.74
C PRO A 643 -25.22 -5.44 -19.81
N VAL A 644 -25.70 -6.39 -19.04
CA VAL A 644 -24.94 -7.27 -18.16
C VAL A 644 -25.20 -8.71 -18.55
N LEU A 645 -24.13 -9.51 -18.60
CA LEU A 645 -24.26 -10.94 -18.73
C LEU A 645 -24.22 -11.57 -17.34
N PHE A 646 -25.16 -12.45 -17.05
CA PHE A 646 -25.14 -13.36 -15.91
C PHE A 646 -24.79 -14.75 -16.37
N ARG A 647 -23.88 -15.39 -15.66
CA ARG A 647 -23.55 -16.79 -15.84
C ARG A 647 -23.96 -17.54 -14.57
N VAL A 648 -24.87 -18.48 -14.72
CA VAL A 648 -25.26 -19.40 -13.65
C VAL A 648 -24.61 -20.74 -13.94
N THR A 649 -23.83 -21.23 -13.00
CA THR A 649 -23.10 -22.50 -13.09
C THR A 649 -23.65 -23.46 -12.06
N ALA A 650 -24.12 -24.64 -12.49
CA ALA A 650 -24.42 -25.77 -11.59
C ALA A 650 -23.21 -26.69 -11.51
N THR A 651 -22.84 -27.12 -10.29
CA THR A 651 -21.64 -27.93 -10.07
C THR A 651 -21.81 -28.97 -8.99
N ASP A 652 -21.11 -30.10 -9.14
CA ASP A 652 -20.92 -31.12 -8.11
C ASP A 652 -19.53 -31.04 -7.45
N GLY A 653 -18.78 -29.97 -7.72
CA GLY A 653 -17.41 -29.77 -7.31
C GLY A 653 -16.37 -30.29 -8.32
N PHE A 654 -16.71 -31.27 -9.16
CA PHE A 654 -15.79 -31.86 -10.13
C PHE A 654 -16.17 -31.56 -11.57
N THR A 655 -17.46 -31.42 -11.84
CA THR A 655 -18.00 -31.06 -13.15
C THR A 655 -18.90 -29.85 -13.02
N ALA A 656 -19.05 -29.11 -14.09
CA ALA A 656 -19.93 -27.96 -14.16
C ALA A 656 -20.69 -27.93 -15.47
N SER A 657 -21.89 -27.37 -15.41
CA SER A 657 -22.66 -26.94 -16.57
C SER A 657 -23.09 -25.48 -16.34
N GLU A 658 -23.04 -24.68 -17.39
CA GLU A 658 -23.28 -23.24 -17.27
C GLU A 658 -24.31 -22.74 -18.29
N THR A 659 -25.07 -21.74 -17.89
CA THR A 659 -25.97 -21.01 -18.78
C THR A 659 -25.71 -19.52 -18.61
N THR A 660 -25.64 -18.81 -19.73
CA THR A 660 -25.45 -17.36 -19.75
C THR A 660 -26.71 -16.69 -20.25
N VAL A 661 -27.12 -15.63 -19.57
CA VAL A 661 -28.25 -14.80 -19.93
C VAL A 661 -27.85 -13.32 -19.93
N GLU A 662 -28.36 -12.55 -20.89
CA GLU A 662 -28.17 -11.11 -20.95
C GLU A 662 -29.35 -10.41 -20.28
N TRP A 663 -29.07 -9.42 -19.48
CA TRP A 663 -30.05 -8.52 -18.89
C TRP A 663 -29.69 -7.07 -19.21
N SER A 664 -30.69 -6.27 -19.52
CA SER A 664 -30.56 -4.81 -19.74
C SER A 664 -31.45 -4.06 -18.75
N PRO A 665 -30.94 -2.98 -18.14
CA PRO A 665 -31.65 -2.19 -17.14
C PRO A 665 -32.96 -1.56 -17.63
#